data_8bb529b95d2a6e94e838f7a3ad2860cd
#
_entry.id   8bb529b95d2a6e94e838f7a3ad2860cd
#
_cell.length_a   1.000
_cell.length_b   1.000
_cell.length_c   1.000
_cell.angle_alpha   90.00
_cell.angle_beta   90.00
_cell.angle_gamma   90.00
#
_symmetry.space_group_name_H-M   'P 1'
#
loop_
_entity.id
_entity.type
_entity.pdbx_description
1 polymer ?
#
loop_
_entity_poly.entity_id
_entity_poly.type
_entity_poly.pdbx_seq_one_letter_code
_entity_poly.pdbx_strand_id
1 'polypeptide(L)'
;MVEPSKELQLVFDKAIKDAQKLQHEYVTLEHLLFAMLCSESFYKILENYKAEVEYLKNNIEHYLKNNLDDIKVEGTKHKPKKTQSVERVINRAFTQVLFSGRQEIQLTDLLISLLSERKSPSVYHLEKSGIKKEDFSSFINDELDLEDFEDAEISTEAKRALKQFTTDLNDQVKRGKVDPIIGRSEELESLSLALGRRAKNNVLMVGDPGVGKTAIAEGLAFNIEQGNVPSFLNEYKVFSLDIGAMLAGSKYRGDFEERFKLVLAALTKQGKTIMFVDEAHMMSGAGAGGSGNSNDLANMLKPALTKGDLKVVASTTWEEYRKYFEKDRALMRRFQRVVIGEPSSKTTKEILQGIKKYYEEYHKTEITDSALDAAIKLSVKYQSDKKLPDKAIDLIDVACSRFKVNDQTENKVVTEECIQFELSKMLNIPAEQVAERETENLQHLEDNLKKVIYGQDNAIEGIVDKILVSQAGLKPDDKPVGSFVFMGPTGTGKTETAKQLASNLGVNLVRFDMSEYMEKHSVAKLIGSPPGYVGHEETSGILIEKLQESPNCVLLLDEIEKAHPDVSQILLQVMDNGKITSSNGKEADARNCILILTTNLGAKEAEKNTIGFGDIVENDYEDKELKKFFAPEFRNRLDGTITFASLSKEVMMKIVGKFLLELKNMVKDKNIDITVTDETLDYLVEKGFDKKMGARPLQRVIDKDIKRPLSRQILFGDLKEGGKININLKDGEITLEVKADEKTETV
;
A
#
# COMPACT_ATOMS: atom_id res chain seq x y z
N MET A 1 -2.75 -46.16 -22.79
CA MET A 1 -3.09 -46.23 -24.26
C MET A 1 -4.42 -45.47 -24.34
N VAL A 2 -4.56 -44.48 -25.21
CA VAL A 2 -5.84 -43.75 -25.32
C VAL A 2 -6.83 -44.64 -26.07
N GLU A 3 -7.99 -44.87 -25.48
CA GLU A 3 -9.02 -45.75 -26.04
C GLU A 3 -10.33 -44.95 -26.29
N PRO A 4 -11.13 -45.30 -27.28
CA PRO A 4 -12.43 -44.69 -27.49
C PRO A 4 -13.39 -45.13 -26.38
N SER A 5 -14.19 -44.20 -25.84
CA SER A 5 -15.24 -44.51 -24.85
C SER A 5 -16.23 -45.54 -25.42
N LYS A 6 -16.88 -46.28 -24.52
CA LYS A 6 -17.92 -47.25 -24.93
C LYS A 6 -19.02 -46.63 -25.77
N GLU A 7 -19.38 -45.40 -25.45
CA GLU A 7 -20.40 -44.65 -26.16
C GLU A 7 -19.93 -44.25 -27.57
N LEU A 8 -18.65 -43.81 -27.70
CA LEU A 8 -18.07 -43.52 -29.00
C LEU A 8 -18.00 -44.73 -29.91
N GLN A 9 -17.73 -45.93 -29.37
CA GLN A 9 -17.75 -47.18 -30.11
C GLN A 9 -19.15 -47.47 -30.65
N LEU A 10 -20.19 -47.29 -29.85
CA LEU A 10 -21.60 -47.47 -30.25
C LEU A 10 -21.97 -46.48 -31.38
N VAL A 11 -21.51 -45.26 -31.31
CA VAL A 11 -21.75 -44.25 -32.36
C VAL A 11 -21.08 -44.65 -33.66
N PHE A 12 -19.83 -45.16 -33.64
CA PHE A 12 -19.17 -45.66 -34.85
C PHE A 12 -19.91 -46.85 -35.46
N ASP A 13 -20.35 -47.81 -34.66
CA ASP A 13 -21.13 -48.98 -35.11
C ASP A 13 -22.47 -48.55 -35.75
N LYS A 14 -23.10 -47.56 -35.16
CA LYS A 14 -24.34 -46.97 -35.69
C LYS A 14 -24.11 -46.26 -37.04
N ALA A 15 -23.09 -45.43 -37.14
CA ALA A 15 -22.75 -44.71 -38.36
C ALA A 15 -22.49 -45.71 -39.53
N ILE A 16 -21.82 -46.83 -39.25
CA ILE A 16 -21.57 -47.88 -40.25
C ILE A 16 -22.92 -48.57 -40.63
N LYS A 17 -23.76 -48.88 -39.67
CA LYS A 17 -25.08 -49.50 -39.91
C LYS A 17 -26.00 -48.59 -40.74
N ASP A 18 -26.01 -47.29 -40.42
CA ASP A 18 -26.86 -46.34 -41.13
C ASP A 18 -26.33 -46.09 -42.58
N ALA A 19 -25.02 -46.08 -42.80
CA ALA A 19 -24.44 -46.06 -44.16
C ALA A 19 -24.81 -47.34 -44.94
N GLN A 20 -24.82 -48.52 -44.30
CA GLN A 20 -25.25 -49.77 -44.92
C GLN A 20 -26.71 -49.74 -45.31
N LYS A 21 -27.60 -49.25 -44.42
CA LYS A 21 -29.04 -49.15 -44.69
C LYS A 21 -29.35 -48.22 -45.88
N LEU A 22 -28.56 -47.14 -46.00
CA LEU A 22 -28.67 -46.16 -47.09
C LEU A 22 -27.96 -46.61 -48.35
N GLN A 23 -27.32 -47.79 -48.38
CA GLN A 23 -26.54 -48.35 -49.47
C GLN A 23 -25.36 -47.41 -49.92
N HIS A 24 -24.73 -46.72 -48.98
CA HIS A 24 -23.58 -45.86 -49.26
C HIS A 24 -22.26 -46.63 -49.17
N GLU A 25 -21.37 -46.42 -50.15
CA GLU A 25 -20.04 -47.05 -50.16
C GLU A 25 -19.13 -46.55 -49.02
N TYR A 26 -19.33 -45.29 -48.60
CA TYR A 26 -18.49 -44.65 -47.65
C TYR A 26 -19.27 -44.13 -46.42
N VAL A 27 -18.62 -44.22 -45.26
CA VAL A 27 -19.07 -43.53 -44.04
C VAL A 27 -18.47 -42.11 -44.09
N THR A 28 -19.33 -41.10 -44.20
CA THR A 28 -18.97 -39.68 -44.26
C THR A 28 -19.11 -39.02 -42.86
N LEU A 29 -18.71 -37.75 -42.76
CA LEU A 29 -18.86 -36.97 -41.51
C LEU A 29 -20.32 -36.78 -41.13
N GLU A 30 -21.22 -36.72 -42.11
CA GLU A 30 -22.67 -36.58 -41.88
C GLU A 30 -23.25 -37.83 -41.26
N HIS A 31 -22.80 -39.05 -41.63
CA HIS A 31 -23.21 -40.30 -40.95
C HIS A 31 -22.73 -40.30 -39.51
N LEU A 32 -21.48 -39.85 -39.28
CA LEU A 32 -20.92 -39.77 -37.93
C LEU A 32 -21.71 -38.79 -37.07
N LEU A 33 -21.95 -37.58 -37.55
CA LEU A 33 -22.73 -36.56 -36.87
C LEU A 33 -24.16 -37.03 -36.60
N PHE A 34 -24.84 -37.67 -37.55
CA PHE A 34 -26.17 -38.21 -37.33
C PHE A 34 -26.20 -39.28 -36.25
N ALA A 35 -25.21 -40.17 -36.24
CA ALA A 35 -25.09 -41.18 -35.21
C ALA A 35 -24.84 -40.57 -33.79
N MET A 36 -24.04 -39.50 -33.72
CA MET A 36 -23.83 -38.75 -32.49
C MET A 36 -25.14 -38.11 -31.99
N LEU A 37 -25.89 -37.44 -32.87
CA LEU A 37 -27.19 -36.83 -32.54
C LEU A 37 -28.28 -37.82 -32.10
N CYS A 38 -28.06 -39.10 -32.33
CA CYS A 38 -28.93 -40.15 -31.83
C CYS A 38 -28.52 -40.76 -30.48
N SER A 39 -27.37 -40.34 -29.91
CA SER A 39 -27.00 -40.68 -28.54
C SER A 39 -27.73 -39.79 -27.54
N GLU A 40 -28.34 -40.39 -26.52
CA GLU A 40 -29.15 -39.66 -25.54
C GLU A 40 -28.29 -38.72 -24.69
N SER A 41 -27.09 -39.14 -24.29
CA SER A 41 -26.16 -38.32 -23.52
C SER A 41 -25.68 -37.12 -24.32
N PHE A 42 -25.30 -37.35 -25.57
CA PHE A 42 -24.82 -36.27 -26.43
C PHE A 42 -25.94 -35.29 -26.81
N TYR A 43 -27.17 -35.79 -26.99
CA TYR A 43 -28.35 -34.97 -27.23
C TYR A 43 -28.55 -33.97 -26.05
N LYS A 44 -28.47 -34.45 -24.80
CA LYS A 44 -28.60 -33.63 -23.59
C LYS A 44 -27.52 -32.57 -23.48
N ILE A 45 -26.26 -32.89 -23.86
CA ILE A 45 -25.17 -31.91 -23.86
C ILE A 45 -25.46 -30.77 -24.83
N LEU A 46 -25.97 -31.06 -26.01
CA LEU A 46 -26.33 -30.04 -27.00
C LEU A 46 -27.59 -29.24 -26.61
N GLU A 47 -28.56 -29.83 -25.86
CA GLU A 47 -29.68 -29.10 -25.27
C GLU A 47 -29.19 -28.12 -24.18
N ASN A 48 -28.25 -28.53 -23.33
CA ASN A 48 -27.65 -27.68 -22.31
C ASN A 48 -26.89 -26.53 -22.96
N TYR A 49 -26.24 -26.75 -24.11
CA TYR A 49 -25.62 -25.73 -24.93
C TYR A 49 -26.64 -24.80 -25.59
N LYS A 50 -27.96 -25.13 -25.54
CA LYS A 50 -29.07 -24.40 -26.17
C LYS A 50 -29.02 -24.38 -27.72
N ALA A 51 -28.50 -25.45 -28.32
CA ALA A 51 -28.55 -25.64 -29.78
C ALA A 51 -29.94 -26.12 -30.22
N GLU A 52 -30.31 -25.81 -31.48
CA GLU A 52 -31.53 -26.32 -32.12
C GLU A 52 -31.33 -27.77 -32.60
N VAL A 53 -31.25 -28.72 -31.64
CA VAL A 53 -30.81 -30.10 -31.90
C VAL A 53 -31.76 -30.84 -32.85
N GLU A 54 -33.10 -30.73 -32.68
CA GLU A 54 -34.09 -31.36 -33.57
C GLU A 54 -33.99 -30.81 -35.02
N TYR A 55 -33.80 -29.51 -35.14
CA TYR A 55 -33.59 -28.89 -36.46
C TYR A 55 -32.31 -29.41 -37.13
N LEU A 56 -31.22 -29.52 -36.38
CA LEU A 56 -29.95 -30.07 -36.86
C LEU A 56 -30.11 -31.54 -37.31
N LYS A 57 -30.74 -32.38 -36.49
CA LYS A 57 -30.92 -33.78 -36.73
C LYS A 57 -31.75 -34.02 -38.01
N ASN A 58 -32.88 -33.31 -38.18
CA ASN A 58 -33.71 -33.39 -39.36
C ASN A 58 -32.99 -32.97 -40.63
N ASN A 59 -32.19 -31.90 -40.58
CA ASN A 59 -31.41 -31.43 -41.75
C ASN A 59 -30.31 -32.44 -42.17
N ILE A 60 -29.60 -33.02 -41.22
CA ILE A 60 -28.57 -34.02 -41.50
C ILE A 60 -29.23 -35.32 -42.03
N GLU A 61 -30.37 -35.75 -41.49
CA GLU A 61 -31.10 -36.89 -41.99
C GLU A 61 -31.57 -36.67 -43.45
N HIS A 62 -32.12 -35.48 -43.71
CA HIS A 62 -32.51 -35.10 -45.06
C HIS A 62 -31.32 -35.08 -46.02
N TYR A 63 -30.17 -34.53 -45.58
CA TYR A 63 -28.94 -34.51 -46.39
C TYR A 63 -28.45 -35.92 -46.70
N LEU A 64 -28.44 -36.83 -45.72
CA LEU A 64 -28.03 -38.23 -45.91
C LEU A 64 -28.90 -38.96 -46.93
N LYS A 65 -30.20 -38.66 -46.97
CA LYS A 65 -31.15 -39.35 -47.91
C LYS A 65 -31.12 -38.82 -49.32
N ASN A 66 -30.89 -37.51 -49.50
CA ASN A 66 -31.16 -36.85 -50.77
C ASN A 66 -29.92 -36.24 -51.48
N ASN A 67 -28.79 -36.05 -50.76
CA ASN A 67 -27.63 -35.33 -51.30
C ASN A 67 -26.40 -36.23 -51.47
N LEU A 68 -26.49 -37.53 -51.20
CA LEU A 68 -25.36 -38.47 -51.25
C LEU A 68 -25.62 -39.59 -52.29
N ASP A 69 -26.36 -39.32 -53.37
CA ASP A 69 -26.63 -40.27 -54.41
C ASP A 69 -25.38 -40.76 -55.12
N ASP A 70 -24.36 -39.93 -55.23
CA ASP A 70 -23.06 -40.26 -55.92
C ASP A 70 -22.26 -41.36 -55.21
N ILE A 71 -22.58 -41.68 -53.96
CA ILE A 71 -21.88 -42.74 -53.18
C ILE A 71 -22.76 -43.97 -52.96
N LYS A 72 -23.92 -44.04 -53.60
CA LYS A 72 -24.80 -45.22 -53.53
C LYS A 72 -24.27 -46.36 -54.36
N VAL A 73 -24.32 -47.58 -53.82
CA VAL A 73 -23.85 -48.81 -54.53
C VAL A 73 -24.97 -49.80 -54.54
N GLU A 74 -25.20 -50.43 -55.74
CA GLU A 74 -26.16 -51.52 -55.93
C GLU A 74 -25.59 -52.83 -55.34
N GLY A 75 -26.16 -53.30 -54.23
CA GLY A 75 -25.83 -54.60 -53.63
C GLY A 75 -25.88 -54.66 -52.07
N THR A 76 -26.55 -55.71 -51.52
CA THR A 76 -26.88 -55.86 -50.12
C THR A 76 -25.74 -56.34 -49.19
N LYS A 77 -24.50 -56.53 -49.68
CA LYS A 77 -23.38 -57.09 -48.89
C LYS A 77 -22.12 -56.21 -48.86
N HIS A 78 -22.27 -54.92 -48.98
CA HIS A 78 -21.12 -54.00 -48.96
C HIS A 78 -20.78 -53.56 -47.54
N LYS A 79 -19.47 -53.59 -47.11
CA LYS A 79 -19.00 -52.96 -45.88
C LYS A 79 -18.54 -51.55 -46.21
N PRO A 80 -19.20 -50.50 -45.73
CA PRO A 80 -18.80 -49.13 -46.01
C PRO A 80 -17.40 -48.86 -45.49
N LYS A 81 -16.60 -48.12 -46.30
CA LYS A 81 -15.25 -47.67 -45.95
C LYS A 81 -15.32 -46.28 -45.30
N LYS A 82 -14.40 -45.98 -44.41
CA LYS A 82 -14.28 -44.64 -43.83
C LYS A 82 -13.69 -43.68 -44.90
N THR A 83 -14.24 -42.47 -44.98
CA THR A 83 -13.61 -41.42 -45.82
C THR A 83 -12.35 -40.87 -45.13
N GLN A 84 -11.45 -40.29 -45.90
CA GLN A 84 -10.26 -39.62 -45.37
C GLN A 84 -10.58 -38.51 -44.39
N SER A 85 -11.72 -37.82 -44.56
CA SER A 85 -12.17 -36.77 -43.65
C SER A 85 -12.56 -37.34 -42.27
N VAL A 86 -13.23 -38.49 -42.24
CA VAL A 86 -13.57 -39.21 -40.99
C VAL A 86 -12.29 -39.65 -40.27
N GLU A 87 -11.33 -40.21 -41.01
CA GLU A 87 -10.03 -40.63 -40.40
C GLU A 87 -9.26 -39.42 -39.83
N ARG A 88 -9.23 -38.29 -40.54
CA ARG A 88 -8.59 -37.06 -40.04
C ARG A 88 -9.25 -36.57 -38.76
N VAL A 89 -10.58 -36.54 -38.67
CA VAL A 89 -11.32 -36.12 -37.49
C VAL A 89 -11.03 -37.05 -36.30
N ILE A 90 -11.03 -38.35 -36.51
CA ILE A 90 -10.71 -39.33 -35.44
C ILE A 90 -9.26 -39.15 -34.97
N ASN A 91 -8.30 -39.07 -35.90
CA ASN A 91 -6.89 -38.88 -35.53
C ASN A 91 -6.62 -37.56 -34.83
N ARG A 92 -7.33 -36.51 -35.18
CA ARG A 92 -7.22 -35.19 -34.52
C ARG A 92 -7.78 -35.26 -33.09
N ALA A 93 -8.96 -35.88 -32.89
CA ALA A 93 -9.53 -36.09 -31.58
C ALA A 93 -8.60 -36.92 -30.68
N PHE A 94 -8.04 -38.03 -31.23
CA PHE A 94 -7.05 -38.85 -30.57
C PHE A 94 -5.83 -38.04 -30.14
N THR A 95 -5.29 -37.21 -31.01
CA THR A 95 -4.11 -36.37 -30.74
C THR A 95 -4.43 -35.34 -29.64
N GLN A 96 -5.60 -34.70 -29.71
CA GLN A 96 -6.03 -33.73 -28.68
C GLN A 96 -6.14 -34.36 -27.27
N VAL A 97 -6.74 -35.54 -27.18
CA VAL A 97 -6.90 -36.27 -25.91
C VAL A 97 -5.54 -36.73 -25.39
N LEU A 98 -4.64 -37.19 -26.27
CA LEU A 98 -3.27 -37.56 -25.87
C LEU A 98 -2.48 -36.37 -25.26
N PHE A 99 -2.60 -35.18 -25.89
CA PHE A 99 -1.95 -33.96 -25.35
C PHE A 99 -2.60 -33.41 -24.08
N SER A 100 -3.90 -33.68 -23.86
CA SER A 100 -4.61 -33.31 -22.61
C SER A 100 -4.38 -34.32 -21.46
N GLY A 101 -3.63 -35.39 -21.66
CA GLY A 101 -3.32 -36.40 -20.63
C GLY A 101 -4.50 -37.32 -20.29
N ARG A 102 -5.62 -37.24 -20.98
CA ARG A 102 -6.78 -38.11 -20.76
C ARG A 102 -6.59 -39.48 -21.41
N GLN A 103 -7.23 -40.52 -20.87
CA GLN A 103 -7.11 -41.89 -21.37
C GLN A 103 -8.24 -42.33 -22.27
N GLU A 104 -9.37 -41.61 -22.30
CA GLU A 104 -10.54 -41.92 -23.12
C GLU A 104 -10.95 -40.76 -24.01
N ILE A 105 -11.36 -41.09 -25.25
CA ILE A 105 -11.91 -40.12 -26.21
C ILE A 105 -13.42 -40.09 -26.08
N GLN A 106 -13.98 -38.92 -25.79
CA GLN A 106 -15.42 -38.68 -25.64
C GLN A 106 -16.07 -38.17 -26.94
N LEU A 107 -17.40 -38.16 -27.01
CA LEU A 107 -18.15 -37.63 -28.14
C LEU A 107 -17.93 -36.12 -28.37
N THR A 108 -17.70 -35.39 -27.27
CA THR A 108 -17.40 -33.94 -27.27
C THR A 108 -16.06 -33.65 -27.95
N ASP A 109 -15.02 -34.49 -27.74
CA ASP A 109 -13.73 -34.37 -28.40
C ASP A 109 -13.86 -34.57 -29.92
N LEU A 110 -14.72 -35.55 -30.30
CA LEU A 110 -14.99 -35.83 -31.70
C LEU A 110 -15.73 -34.67 -32.37
N LEU A 111 -16.72 -34.03 -31.71
CA LEU A 111 -17.42 -32.86 -32.25
C LEU A 111 -16.50 -31.68 -32.43
N ILE A 112 -15.65 -31.35 -31.43
CA ILE A 112 -14.65 -30.26 -31.53
C ILE A 112 -13.70 -30.50 -32.71
N SER A 113 -13.27 -31.75 -32.90
CA SER A 113 -12.45 -32.14 -34.05
C SER A 113 -13.21 -32.01 -35.38
N LEU A 114 -14.48 -32.39 -35.42
CA LEU A 114 -15.34 -32.30 -36.61
C LEU A 114 -15.56 -30.82 -36.99
N LEU A 115 -15.80 -29.93 -36.03
CA LEU A 115 -15.95 -28.48 -36.26
C LEU A 115 -14.68 -27.83 -36.88
N SER A 116 -13.55 -28.53 -36.87
CA SER A 116 -12.32 -28.07 -37.54
C SER A 116 -12.29 -28.32 -39.06
N GLU A 117 -13.23 -29.12 -39.61
CA GLU A 117 -13.36 -29.43 -41.04
C GLU A 117 -14.23 -28.38 -41.77
N ARG A 118 -13.77 -27.15 -41.87
CA ARG A 118 -14.51 -25.96 -42.34
C ARG A 118 -15.26 -26.07 -43.68
N LYS A 119 -14.90 -27.03 -44.54
CA LYS A 119 -15.53 -27.25 -45.87
C LYS A 119 -16.53 -28.39 -45.85
N SER A 120 -16.89 -28.97 -44.73
CA SER A 120 -17.84 -30.05 -44.60
C SER A 120 -19.29 -29.54 -44.53
N PRO A 121 -20.27 -30.17 -45.18
CA PRO A 121 -21.68 -29.91 -44.97
C PRO A 121 -22.12 -30.08 -43.52
N SER A 122 -21.52 -31.02 -42.80
CA SER A 122 -21.75 -31.22 -41.35
C SER A 122 -21.45 -29.96 -40.54
N VAL A 123 -20.33 -29.26 -40.84
CA VAL A 123 -19.96 -28.02 -40.13
C VAL A 123 -20.92 -26.88 -40.49
N TYR A 124 -21.33 -26.79 -41.73
CA TYR A 124 -22.32 -25.80 -42.15
C TYR A 124 -23.64 -25.93 -41.38
N HIS A 125 -24.15 -27.16 -41.22
CA HIS A 125 -25.37 -27.40 -40.47
C HIS A 125 -25.20 -27.16 -38.96
N LEU A 126 -24.03 -27.47 -38.39
CA LEU A 126 -23.71 -27.20 -37.00
C LEU A 126 -23.68 -25.68 -36.71
N GLU A 127 -22.98 -24.92 -37.54
CA GLU A 127 -22.91 -23.46 -37.37
C GLU A 127 -24.27 -22.78 -37.57
N LYS A 128 -25.09 -23.28 -38.48
CA LYS A 128 -26.46 -22.79 -38.69
C LYS A 128 -27.37 -23.07 -37.54
N SER A 129 -27.13 -24.15 -36.76
CA SER A 129 -27.84 -24.49 -35.53
C SER A 129 -27.22 -23.81 -34.29
N GLY A 130 -26.31 -22.84 -34.47
CA GLY A 130 -25.71 -22.03 -33.39
C GLY A 130 -24.46 -22.65 -32.76
N ILE A 131 -23.94 -23.77 -33.24
CA ILE A 131 -22.78 -24.46 -32.65
C ILE A 131 -21.52 -23.99 -33.37
N LYS A 132 -20.75 -23.11 -32.72
CA LYS A 132 -19.43 -22.65 -33.18
C LYS A 132 -18.32 -23.32 -32.36
N LYS A 133 -17.19 -23.58 -33.03
CA LYS A 133 -16.07 -24.31 -32.39
C LYS A 133 -15.56 -23.66 -31.13
N GLU A 134 -15.35 -22.33 -31.13
CA GLU A 134 -14.76 -21.59 -30.03
C GLU A 134 -15.72 -21.54 -28.81
N ASP A 135 -17.00 -21.24 -29.08
CA ASP A 135 -18.05 -21.16 -28.06
C ASP A 135 -18.33 -22.53 -27.43
N PHE A 136 -18.41 -23.61 -28.27
CA PHE A 136 -18.64 -24.96 -27.81
C PHE A 136 -17.44 -25.51 -27.03
N SER A 137 -16.22 -25.22 -27.44
CA SER A 137 -15.00 -25.63 -26.73
C SER A 137 -14.95 -24.99 -25.32
N SER A 138 -15.34 -23.70 -25.21
CA SER A 138 -15.43 -23.02 -23.91
C SER A 138 -16.54 -23.63 -23.03
N PHE A 139 -17.71 -23.94 -23.62
CA PHE A 139 -18.82 -24.58 -22.91
C PHE A 139 -18.45 -25.96 -22.36
N ILE A 140 -17.78 -26.80 -23.16
CA ILE A 140 -17.34 -28.14 -22.70
C ILE A 140 -16.27 -28.05 -21.63
N ASN A 141 -15.34 -27.10 -21.72
CA ASN A 141 -14.37 -26.90 -20.64
C ASN A 141 -15.07 -26.45 -19.34
N ASP A 142 -16.09 -25.60 -19.44
CA ASP A 142 -16.89 -25.19 -18.29
C ASP A 142 -17.74 -26.36 -17.74
N GLU A 143 -18.25 -27.31 -18.57
CA GLU A 143 -18.99 -28.50 -18.13
C GLU A 143 -18.06 -29.60 -17.55
N LEU A 144 -16.92 -29.85 -18.14
CA LEU A 144 -15.93 -30.81 -17.62
C LEU A 144 -15.39 -30.37 -16.25
N ASP A 145 -15.17 -29.05 -16.07
CA ASP A 145 -14.83 -28.51 -14.76
C ASP A 145 -15.96 -28.71 -13.73
N LEU A 146 -17.20 -28.87 -14.17
CA LEU A 146 -18.37 -29.13 -13.32
C LEU A 146 -18.59 -30.62 -13.02
N GLU A 147 -18.38 -31.52 -13.97
CA GLU A 147 -18.54 -32.99 -13.78
C GLU A 147 -17.45 -33.59 -12.90
N ASP A 148 -16.20 -33.09 -12.96
CA ASP A 148 -15.12 -33.50 -12.05
C ASP A 148 -15.46 -33.21 -10.56
N PHE A 149 -16.47 -32.37 -10.30
CA PHE A 149 -16.94 -32.05 -8.94
C PHE A 149 -18.14 -32.90 -8.44
N GLU A 150 -18.91 -33.56 -9.33
CA GLU A 150 -20.16 -34.25 -8.92
C GLU A 150 -19.98 -35.73 -8.59
N ASP A 151 -19.07 -36.45 -9.21
CA ASP A 151 -18.97 -37.93 -9.12
C ASP A 151 -17.86 -38.49 -8.19
N ALA A 152 -17.00 -37.65 -7.62
CA ALA A 152 -16.03 -38.16 -6.65
C ALA A 152 -16.69 -38.38 -5.29
N GLU A 153 -16.84 -39.62 -4.83
CA GLU A 153 -16.79 -39.90 -3.38
C GLU A 153 -15.62 -39.14 -2.80
N ILE A 154 -15.78 -38.42 -1.64
CA ILE A 154 -14.66 -37.64 -1.07
C ILE A 154 -13.46 -38.57 -1.00
N SER A 155 -12.56 -38.45 -1.98
CA SER A 155 -11.40 -39.33 -2.07
C SER A 155 -10.61 -39.15 -0.79
N THR A 156 -9.94 -40.17 -0.36
CA THR A 156 -9.06 -40.08 0.83
C THR A 156 -8.03 -38.95 0.64
N GLU A 157 -7.71 -38.63 -0.59
CA GLU A 157 -6.82 -37.53 -1.01
C GLU A 157 -7.44 -36.15 -0.80
N ALA A 158 -8.71 -35.95 -1.14
CA ALA A 158 -9.41 -34.68 -0.90
C ALA A 158 -9.60 -34.39 0.60
N LYS A 159 -9.84 -35.42 1.42
CA LYS A 159 -9.86 -35.28 2.89
C LYS A 159 -8.48 -34.93 3.46
N ARG A 160 -7.42 -35.51 2.90
CA ARG A 160 -6.04 -35.16 3.28
C ARG A 160 -5.69 -33.74 2.85
N ALA A 161 -6.03 -33.33 1.62
CA ALA A 161 -5.84 -31.99 1.11
C ALA A 161 -6.54 -30.95 1.98
N LEU A 162 -7.81 -31.20 2.37
CA LEU A 162 -8.56 -30.31 3.26
C LEU A 162 -7.83 -30.13 4.61
N LYS A 163 -7.37 -31.23 5.24
CA LYS A 163 -6.65 -31.14 6.52
C LYS A 163 -5.28 -30.47 6.40
N GLN A 164 -4.63 -30.60 5.24
CA GLN A 164 -3.27 -30.09 5.03
C GLN A 164 -3.28 -28.60 4.65
N PHE A 165 -4.26 -28.16 3.88
CA PHE A 165 -4.29 -26.83 3.26
C PHE A 165 -5.36 -25.91 3.81
N THR A 166 -6.21 -26.39 4.75
CA THR A 166 -7.21 -25.53 5.39
C THR A 166 -7.24 -25.70 6.90
N THR A 167 -7.66 -24.63 7.57
CA THR A 167 -7.89 -24.60 9.00
C THR A 167 -9.39 -24.41 9.25
N ASP A 168 -10.02 -25.32 9.99
CA ASP A 168 -11.42 -25.18 10.45
C ASP A 168 -11.47 -24.16 11.60
N LEU A 169 -11.96 -22.94 11.31
CA LEU A 169 -12.04 -21.85 12.29
C LEU A 169 -13.09 -22.16 13.38
N ASN A 170 -14.18 -22.86 13.06
CA ASN A 170 -15.17 -23.26 14.06
C ASN A 170 -14.58 -24.22 15.09
N ASP A 171 -13.76 -25.18 14.66
CA ASP A 171 -13.03 -26.07 15.56
C ASP A 171 -12.02 -25.30 16.43
N GLN A 172 -11.34 -24.29 15.87
CA GLN A 172 -10.46 -23.42 16.63
C GLN A 172 -11.21 -22.62 17.71
N VAL A 173 -12.39 -22.09 17.39
CA VAL A 173 -13.28 -21.42 18.37
C VAL A 173 -13.64 -22.37 19.53
N LYS A 174 -14.04 -23.62 19.22
CA LYS A 174 -14.36 -24.62 20.24
C LYS A 174 -13.19 -24.94 21.15
N ARG A 175 -11.97 -24.85 20.64
CA ARG A 175 -10.74 -25.06 21.40
C ARG A 175 -10.25 -23.82 22.16
N GLY A 176 -10.98 -22.70 22.08
CA GLY A 176 -10.61 -21.44 22.73
C GLY A 176 -9.34 -20.78 22.15
N LYS A 177 -9.04 -21.01 20.86
CA LYS A 177 -7.87 -20.45 20.17
C LYS A 177 -8.20 -19.19 19.34
N VAL A 178 -9.45 -18.83 19.26
CA VAL A 178 -9.94 -17.65 18.53
C VAL A 178 -10.59 -16.71 19.55
N ASP A 179 -10.13 -15.48 19.56
CA ASP A 179 -10.64 -14.44 20.43
C ASP A 179 -11.99 -13.90 19.92
N PRO A 180 -12.90 -13.47 20.82
CA PRO A 180 -14.15 -12.85 20.41
C PRO A 180 -13.88 -11.53 19.68
N ILE A 181 -14.58 -11.28 18.57
CA ILE A 181 -14.52 -10.01 17.87
C ILE A 181 -15.32 -8.94 18.60
N ILE A 182 -14.73 -7.77 18.77
CA ILE A 182 -15.32 -6.64 19.50
C ILE A 182 -15.31 -5.40 18.58
N GLY A 183 -16.38 -4.61 18.66
CA GLY A 183 -16.46 -3.31 18.00
C GLY A 183 -16.56 -3.34 16.47
N ARG A 184 -16.96 -4.49 15.87
CA ARG A 184 -17.07 -4.72 14.42
C ARG A 184 -18.43 -5.24 13.99
N SER A 185 -19.49 -4.85 14.70
CA SER A 185 -20.86 -5.34 14.45
C SER A 185 -21.39 -4.91 13.08
N GLU A 186 -21.10 -3.70 12.63
CA GLU A 186 -21.56 -3.20 11.33
C GLU A 186 -20.92 -3.93 10.16
N GLU A 187 -19.62 -4.23 10.27
CA GLU A 187 -18.90 -4.98 9.25
C GLU A 187 -19.37 -6.45 9.20
N LEU A 188 -19.61 -7.07 10.35
CA LEU A 188 -20.16 -8.44 10.42
C LEU A 188 -21.60 -8.51 9.90
N GLU A 189 -22.42 -7.50 10.15
CA GLU A 189 -23.76 -7.40 9.58
C GLU A 189 -23.68 -7.25 8.05
N SER A 190 -22.83 -6.35 7.55
CA SER A 190 -22.59 -6.15 6.12
C SER A 190 -22.11 -7.44 5.43
N LEU A 191 -21.21 -8.18 6.09
CA LEU A 191 -20.72 -9.47 5.63
C LEU A 191 -21.87 -10.50 5.57
N SER A 192 -22.66 -10.60 6.63
CA SER A 192 -23.80 -11.52 6.71
C SER A 192 -24.87 -11.21 5.67
N LEU A 193 -25.20 -9.94 5.47
CA LEU A 193 -26.12 -9.49 4.42
C LEU A 193 -25.62 -9.85 3.02
N ALA A 194 -24.32 -9.66 2.75
CA ALA A 194 -23.73 -10.02 1.47
C ALA A 194 -23.79 -11.54 1.23
N LEU A 195 -23.45 -12.35 2.23
CA LEU A 195 -23.51 -13.81 2.17
C LEU A 195 -24.96 -14.34 2.02
N GLY A 196 -25.98 -13.60 2.46
CA GLY A 196 -27.39 -13.95 2.34
C GLY A 196 -28.00 -13.66 0.97
N ARG A 197 -27.31 -13.01 0.05
CA ARG A 197 -27.85 -12.64 -1.26
C ARG A 197 -28.01 -13.83 -2.18
N ARG A 198 -29.02 -13.79 -3.05
CA ARG A 198 -29.21 -14.81 -4.10
C ARG A 198 -28.14 -14.77 -5.18
N ALA A 199 -27.67 -13.58 -5.52
CA ALA A 199 -26.56 -13.35 -6.47
C ALA A 199 -25.51 -12.49 -5.79
N LYS A 200 -24.24 -12.65 -6.14
CA LYS A 200 -23.08 -12.00 -5.48
C LYS A 200 -23.03 -12.33 -3.98
N ASN A 201 -23.21 -13.60 -3.67
CA ASN A 201 -23.18 -14.16 -2.31
C ASN A 201 -21.76 -14.48 -1.81
N ASN A 202 -20.74 -14.02 -2.52
CA ASN A 202 -19.35 -14.06 -2.09
C ASN A 202 -18.88 -12.67 -1.75
N VAL A 203 -17.93 -12.56 -0.82
CA VAL A 203 -17.47 -11.27 -0.28
C VAL A 203 -15.99 -11.06 -0.56
N LEU A 204 -15.66 -9.88 -1.04
CA LEU A 204 -14.29 -9.39 -1.10
C LEU A 204 -14.13 -8.26 -0.10
N MET A 205 -13.44 -8.52 1.00
CA MET A 205 -13.06 -7.54 2.01
C MET A 205 -11.85 -6.75 1.51
N VAL A 206 -12.00 -5.44 1.41
CA VAL A 206 -10.94 -4.54 0.97
C VAL A 206 -10.64 -3.53 2.07
N GLY A 207 -9.38 -3.42 2.45
CA GLY A 207 -8.95 -2.47 3.48
C GLY A 207 -7.44 -2.49 3.65
N ASP A 208 -6.92 -1.47 4.32
CA ASP A 208 -5.47 -1.34 4.56
C ASP A 208 -4.93 -2.52 5.40
N PRO A 209 -3.61 -2.79 5.36
CA PRO A 209 -2.99 -3.74 6.29
C PRO A 209 -3.25 -3.33 7.74
N GLY A 210 -3.45 -4.31 8.64
CA GLY A 210 -3.60 -4.05 10.07
C GLY A 210 -4.98 -3.53 10.54
N VAL A 211 -5.98 -3.39 9.63
CA VAL A 211 -7.35 -2.99 10.05
C VAL A 211 -8.18 -4.13 10.63
N GLY A 212 -7.67 -5.37 10.66
CA GLY A 212 -8.34 -6.52 11.26
C GLY A 212 -9.22 -7.33 10.31
N LYS A 213 -8.90 -7.43 9.01
CA LYS A 213 -9.68 -8.23 8.03
C LYS A 213 -9.76 -9.71 8.40
N THR A 214 -8.65 -10.30 8.83
CA THR A 214 -8.58 -11.71 9.29
C THR A 214 -9.43 -11.92 10.53
N ALA A 215 -9.37 -11.00 11.50
CA ALA A 215 -10.18 -11.05 12.71
C ALA A 215 -11.68 -11.02 12.42
N ILE A 216 -12.14 -10.34 11.36
CA ILE A 216 -13.56 -10.35 10.96
C ILE A 216 -13.99 -11.75 10.49
N ALA A 217 -13.14 -12.50 9.77
CA ALA A 217 -13.46 -13.86 9.36
C ALA A 217 -13.48 -14.83 10.55
N GLU A 218 -12.55 -14.67 11.48
CA GLU A 218 -12.52 -15.41 12.75
C GLU A 218 -13.74 -15.09 13.61
N GLY A 219 -14.10 -13.81 13.70
CA GLY A 219 -15.30 -13.35 14.40
C GLY A 219 -16.60 -13.85 13.80
N LEU A 220 -16.66 -14.03 12.47
CA LEU A 220 -17.80 -14.68 11.82
C LEU A 220 -17.92 -16.14 12.29
N ALA A 221 -16.82 -16.88 12.32
CA ALA A 221 -16.80 -18.26 12.83
C ALA A 221 -17.20 -18.33 14.30
N PHE A 222 -16.73 -17.39 15.12
CA PHE A 222 -17.09 -17.27 16.52
C PHE A 222 -18.59 -17.03 16.69
N ASN A 223 -19.18 -16.08 15.96
CA ASN A 223 -20.59 -15.76 16.02
C ASN A 223 -21.48 -16.91 15.52
N ILE A 224 -21.04 -17.69 14.53
CA ILE A 224 -21.72 -18.89 14.07
C ILE A 224 -21.79 -19.93 15.20
N GLU A 225 -20.69 -20.19 15.89
CA GLU A 225 -20.66 -21.14 17.01
C GLU A 225 -21.49 -20.69 18.22
N GLN A 226 -21.60 -19.39 18.45
CA GLN A 226 -22.43 -18.82 19.51
C GLN A 226 -23.90 -18.68 19.11
N GLY A 227 -24.29 -18.95 17.86
CA GLY A 227 -25.63 -18.74 17.34
C GLY A 227 -26.03 -17.27 17.17
N ASN A 228 -25.05 -16.33 17.17
CA ASN A 228 -25.28 -14.90 17.05
C ASN A 228 -25.25 -14.43 15.59
N VAL A 229 -25.77 -15.25 14.67
CA VAL A 229 -25.85 -14.94 13.23
C VAL A 229 -27.26 -15.16 12.73
N PRO A 230 -27.64 -14.60 11.57
CA PRO A 230 -28.91 -14.93 10.93
C PRO A 230 -29.08 -16.44 10.72
N SER A 231 -30.30 -16.95 10.86
CA SER A 231 -30.63 -18.38 10.87
C SER A 231 -30.06 -19.18 9.70
N PHE A 232 -29.93 -18.57 8.53
CA PHE A 232 -29.38 -19.24 7.35
C PHE A 232 -27.87 -19.53 7.46
N LEU A 233 -27.12 -18.86 8.36
CA LEU A 233 -25.68 -19.06 8.60
C LEU A 233 -25.39 -20.05 9.74
N ASN A 234 -26.33 -20.38 10.60
CA ASN A 234 -26.11 -21.21 11.80
C ASN A 234 -25.47 -22.57 11.52
N GLU A 235 -25.66 -23.12 10.33
CA GLU A 235 -25.13 -24.44 9.97
C GLU A 235 -23.88 -24.39 9.13
N TYR A 236 -23.37 -23.16 8.85
CA TYR A 236 -22.17 -23.00 8.05
C TYR A 236 -20.90 -23.21 8.87
N LYS A 237 -19.88 -23.79 8.21
CA LYS A 237 -18.52 -23.88 8.74
C LYS A 237 -17.57 -22.98 7.96
N VAL A 238 -16.67 -22.34 8.66
CA VAL A 238 -15.67 -21.43 8.06
C VAL A 238 -14.33 -22.13 8.02
N PHE A 239 -13.77 -22.27 6.81
CA PHE A 239 -12.46 -22.83 6.57
C PHE A 239 -11.52 -21.75 6.05
N SER A 240 -10.43 -21.51 6.75
CA SER A 240 -9.36 -20.62 6.30
C SER A 240 -8.40 -21.40 5.40
N LEU A 241 -8.17 -20.90 4.18
CA LEU A 241 -7.28 -21.50 3.21
C LEU A 241 -5.83 -21.03 3.44
N ASP A 242 -4.90 -21.96 3.57
CA ASP A 242 -3.47 -21.67 3.64
C ASP A 242 -2.83 -21.71 2.24
N ILE A 243 -2.78 -20.54 1.59
CA ILE A 243 -2.17 -20.41 0.26
C ILE A 243 -0.66 -20.70 0.33
N GLY A 244 0.01 -20.32 1.42
CA GLY A 244 1.43 -20.56 1.61
C GLY A 244 1.77 -22.05 1.62
N ALA A 245 1.00 -22.86 2.38
CA ALA A 245 1.15 -24.32 2.39
C ALA A 245 0.83 -24.95 1.03
N MET A 246 -0.11 -24.40 0.27
CA MET A 246 -0.43 -24.89 -1.08
C MET A 246 0.67 -24.63 -2.09
N LEU A 247 1.36 -23.49 -1.97
CA LEU A 247 2.50 -23.12 -2.83
C LEU A 247 3.79 -23.85 -2.43
N ALA A 248 3.93 -24.21 -1.16
CA ALA A 248 5.12 -24.91 -0.66
C ALA A 248 5.28 -26.28 -1.35
N GLY A 249 6.45 -26.48 -1.98
CA GLY A 249 6.78 -27.73 -2.67
C GLY A 249 6.11 -27.95 -4.03
N SER A 250 5.30 -26.99 -4.54
CA SER A 250 4.83 -27.01 -5.93
C SER A 250 5.97 -26.52 -6.86
N LYS A 251 6.38 -27.38 -7.79
CA LYS A 251 7.40 -27.02 -8.81
C LYS A 251 6.77 -26.40 -10.05
N TYR A 252 5.54 -26.74 -10.32
CA TYR A 252 4.78 -26.32 -11.49
C TYR A 252 3.43 -25.74 -11.06
N ARG A 253 2.90 -24.85 -11.87
CA ARG A 253 1.58 -24.25 -11.70
C ARG A 253 0.47 -25.32 -11.59
N GLY A 254 0.55 -26.39 -12.37
CA GLY A 254 -0.41 -27.50 -12.35
C GLY A 254 -0.56 -28.16 -10.98
N ASP A 255 0.54 -28.26 -10.21
CA ASP A 255 0.51 -28.85 -8.87
C ASP A 255 -0.37 -28.04 -7.89
N PHE A 256 -0.29 -26.69 -7.99
CA PHE A 256 -1.13 -25.80 -7.18
C PHE A 256 -2.61 -25.89 -7.60
N GLU A 257 -2.87 -25.89 -8.90
CA GLU A 257 -4.24 -26.02 -9.45
C GLU A 257 -4.90 -27.32 -9.02
N GLU A 258 -4.18 -28.43 -9.06
CA GLU A 258 -4.67 -29.74 -8.63
C GLU A 258 -4.99 -29.78 -7.12
N ARG A 259 -4.07 -29.28 -6.27
CA ARG A 259 -4.31 -29.16 -4.82
C ARG A 259 -5.54 -28.31 -4.52
N PHE A 260 -5.67 -27.18 -5.22
CA PHE A 260 -6.81 -26.28 -5.04
C PHE A 260 -8.12 -26.90 -5.48
N LYS A 261 -8.16 -27.64 -6.61
CA LYS A 261 -9.34 -28.39 -7.06
C LYS A 261 -9.75 -29.45 -6.03
N LEU A 262 -8.81 -30.18 -5.43
CA LEU A 262 -9.09 -31.15 -4.39
C LEU A 262 -9.72 -30.52 -3.14
N VAL A 263 -9.22 -29.34 -2.71
CA VAL A 263 -9.80 -28.60 -1.58
C VAL A 263 -11.19 -28.10 -1.91
N LEU A 264 -11.40 -27.52 -3.10
CA LEU A 264 -12.72 -27.04 -3.53
C LEU A 264 -13.74 -28.19 -3.61
N ALA A 265 -13.36 -29.33 -4.16
CA ALA A 265 -14.21 -30.52 -4.23
C ALA A 265 -14.61 -30.99 -2.82
N ALA A 266 -13.68 -31.04 -1.88
CA ALA A 266 -13.96 -31.41 -0.50
C ALA A 266 -14.92 -30.44 0.21
N LEU A 267 -14.70 -29.11 0.06
CA LEU A 267 -15.54 -28.08 0.65
C LEU A 267 -16.96 -28.07 0.06
N THR A 268 -17.08 -28.18 -1.27
CA THR A 268 -18.37 -28.21 -1.95
C THR A 268 -19.19 -29.43 -1.52
N LYS A 269 -18.57 -30.61 -1.38
CA LYS A 269 -19.25 -31.82 -0.97
C LYS A 269 -19.62 -31.85 0.52
N GLN A 270 -18.89 -31.12 1.35
CA GLN A 270 -19.24 -30.96 2.76
C GLN A 270 -20.52 -30.14 2.93
N GLY A 271 -20.87 -29.28 1.97
CA GLY A 271 -22.07 -28.43 1.97
C GLY A 271 -22.04 -27.38 3.08
N LYS A 272 -22.75 -26.27 2.92
CA LYS A 272 -22.85 -25.17 3.90
C LYS A 272 -21.48 -24.72 4.45
N THR A 273 -20.56 -24.48 3.55
CA THR A 273 -19.20 -24.06 3.88
C THR A 273 -18.90 -22.62 3.42
N ILE A 274 -18.10 -21.93 4.20
CA ILE A 274 -17.53 -20.62 3.87
C ILE A 274 -16.01 -20.82 3.77
N MET A 275 -15.44 -20.59 2.61
CA MET A 275 -14.00 -20.59 2.42
C MET A 275 -13.48 -19.17 2.62
N PHE A 276 -12.65 -18.96 3.63
CA PHE A 276 -11.93 -17.73 3.84
C PHE A 276 -10.55 -17.79 3.16
N VAL A 277 -10.25 -16.78 2.37
CA VAL A 277 -8.98 -16.65 1.64
C VAL A 277 -8.33 -15.34 2.04
N ASP A 278 -7.34 -15.40 2.90
CA ASP A 278 -6.56 -14.22 3.25
C ASP A 278 -5.54 -13.92 2.16
N GLU A 279 -5.25 -12.64 1.96
CA GLU A 279 -4.33 -12.17 0.92
C GLU A 279 -4.62 -12.79 -0.47
N ALA A 280 -5.88 -12.77 -0.88
CA ALA A 280 -6.35 -13.46 -2.08
C ALA A 280 -5.59 -13.09 -3.36
N HIS A 281 -4.88 -11.97 -3.39
CA HIS A 281 -3.99 -11.56 -4.48
C HIS A 281 -2.82 -12.54 -4.70
N MET A 282 -2.39 -13.28 -3.66
CA MET A 282 -1.33 -14.28 -3.79
C MET A 282 -1.69 -15.40 -4.79
N MET A 283 -2.99 -15.70 -4.92
CA MET A 283 -3.48 -16.66 -5.90
C MET A 283 -3.34 -16.15 -7.35
N SER A 284 -3.33 -14.83 -7.57
CA SER A 284 -3.15 -14.24 -8.91
C SER A 284 -1.70 -14.28 -9.40
N GLY A 285 -0.73 -14.39 -8.48
CA GLY A 285 0.71 -14.46 -8.75
C GLY A 285 1.29 -15.88 -8.76
N ALA A 286 0.51 -16.88 -8.38
CA ALA A 286 0.97 -18.26 -8.25
C ALA A 286 1.22 -18.89 -9.63
N GLY A 287 2.43 -18.68 -10.17
CA GLY A 287 2.87 -19.30 -11.43
C GLY A 287 3.33 -18.35 -12.54
N ALA A 288 3.57 -17.08 -12.26
CA ALA A 288 4.06 -16.11 -13.23
C ALA A 288 5.56 -16.31 -13.53
N GLY A 289 5.83 -17.29 -14.40
CA GLY A 289 7.07 -17.38 -15.19
C GLY A 289 6.77 -16.94 -16.62
N GLY A 290 6.66 -15.62 -16.87
CA GLY A 290 6.58 -15.04 -18.22
C GLY A 290 5.17 -14.79 -18.74
N SER A 291 4.88 -13.50 -19.01
CA SER A 291 3.75 -12.89 -19.72
C SER A 291 2.34 -13.27 -19.23
N GLY A 292 1.85 -12.40 -18.34
CA GLY A 292 0.62 -12.41 -17.62
C GLY A 292 -0.69 -12.62 -18.39
N ASN A 293 -1.44 -13.60 -17.94
CA ASN A 293 -2.88 -13.55 -18.04
C ASN A 293 -3.45 -13.48 -16.62
N SER A 294 -4.02 -12.32 -16.28
CA SER A 294 -4.66 -12.03 -14.98
C SER A 294 -5.97 -12.80 -14.72
N ASN A 295 -6.32 -13.76 -15.59
CA ASN A 295 -7.60 -14.48 -15.55
C ASN A 295 -7.58 -15.78 -14.73
N ASP A 296 -6.48 -16.09 -14.06
CA ASP A 296 -6.29 -17.43 -13.51
C ASP A 296 -7.11 -17.69 -12.24
N LEU A 297 -7.13 -16.76 -11.30
CA LEU A 297 -7.92 -16.87 -10.06
C LEU A 297 -9.42 -16.96 -10.35
N ALA A 298 -9.89 -16.12 -11.28
CA ALA A 298 -11.28 -16.13 -11.70
C ALA A 298 -11.69 -17.49 -12.27
N ASN A 299 -10.82 -18.08 -13.09
CA ASN A 299 -11.09 -19.37 -13.73
C ASN A 299 -11.10 -20.53 -12.73
N MET A 300 -10.23 -20.50 -11.72
CA MET A 300 -10.16 -21.54 -10.69
C MET A 300 -11.36 -21.48 -9.72
N LEU A 301 -11.83 -20.28 -9.38
CA LEU A 301 -12.97 -20.09 -8.49
C LEU A 301 -14.33 -20.18 -9.19
N LYS A 302 -14.41 -19.97 -10.52
CA LYS A 302 -15.67 -19.98 -11.28
C LYS A 302 -16.58 -21.17 -10.99
N PRO A 303 -16.09 -22.43 -10.97
CA PRO A 303 -16.95 -23.58 -10.72
C PRO A 303 -17.60 -23.55 -9.34
N ALA A 304 -16.81 -23.22 -8.30
CA ALA A 304 -17.29 -23.16 -6.92
C ALA A 304 -18.29 -22.00 -6.69
N LEU A 305 -18.03 -20.84 -7.31
CA LEU A 305 -18.88 -19.65 -7.19
C LEU A 305 -20.24 -19.77 -7.91
N THR A 306 -20.41 -20.76 -8.79
CA THR A 306 -21.62 -20.88 -9.62
C THR A 306 -22.69 -21.76 -8.96
N LYS A 307 -22.32 -22.78 -8.18
CA LYS A 307 -23.25 -23.74 -7.55
C LYS A 307 -23.92 -23.24 -6.27
N GLY A 308 -23.39 -22.19 -5.62
CA GLY A 308 -24.02 -21.56 -4.45
C GLY A 308 -23.90 -22.29 -3.12
N ASP A 309 -23.43 -23.53 -3.10
CA ASP A 309 -23.25 -24.34 -1.89
C ASP A 309 -21.99 -23.98 -1.10
N LEU A 310 -20.95 -23.52 -1.80
CA LEU A 310 -19.75 -22.95 -1.23
C LEU A 310 -19.82 -21.42 -1.33
N LYS A 311 -19.60 -20.73 -0.23
CA LYS A 311 -19.45 -19.28 -0.19
C LYS A 311 -17.98 -18.93 0.02
N VAL A 312 -17.53 -17.86 -0.61
CA VAL A 312 -16.14 -17.39 -0.51
C VAL A 312 -16.10 -16.01 0.12
N VAL A 313 -15.28 -15.88 1.15
CA VAL A 313 -14.89 -14.60 1.76
C VAL A 313 -13.41 -14.44 1.51
N ALA A 314 -13.04 -13.44 0.73
CA ALA A 314 -11.65 -13.16 0.39
C ALA A 314 -11.22 -11.81 0.98
N SER A 315 -9.98 -11.67 1.39
CA SER A 315 -9.42 -10.41 1.86
C SER A 315 -8.30 -9.93 0.94
N THR A 316 -8.17 -8.61 0.80
CA THR A 316 -7.08 -7.98 0.04
C THR A 316 -6.86 -6.53 0.51
N THR A 317 -5.74 -5.93 0.12
CA THR A 317 -5.47 -4.51 0.32
C THR A 317 -6.03 -3.66 -0.82
N TRP A 318 -6.10 -2.31 -0.63
CA TRP A 318 -6.53 -1.40 -1.69
C TRP A 318 -5.60 -1.40 -2.91
N GLU A 319 -4.30 -1.51 -2.69
CA GLU A 319 -3.29 -1.53 -3.76
C GLU A 319 -3.46 -2.77 -4.64
N GLU A 320 -3.56 -3.93 -4.00
CA GLU A 320 -3.72 -5.22 -4.67
C GLU A 320 -5.09 -5.37 -5.32
N TYR A 321 -6.15 -4.82 -4.69
CA TYR A 321 -7.48 -4.75 -5.29
C TYR A 321 -7.43 -4.04 -6.65
N ARG A 322 -6.81 -2.86 -6.72
CA ARG A 322 -6.68 -2.09 -7.97
C ARG A 322 -5.83 -2.83 -9.02
N LYS A 323 -4.79 -3.51 -8.58
CA LYS A 323 -3.84 -4.21 -9.46
C LYS A 323 -4.42 -5.49 -10.06
N TYR A 324 -5.11 -6.30 -9.26
CA TYR A 324 -5.50 -7.66 -9.62
C TYR A 324 -7.02 -7.87 -9.79
N PHE A 325 -7.86 -7.24 -8.97
CA PHE A 325 -9.30 -7.52 -8.92
C PHE A 325 -10.15 -6.54 -9.74
N GLU A 326 -9.88 -5.26 -9.66
CA GLU A 326 -10.72 -4.22 -10.28
C GLU A 326 -10.84 -4.38 -11.80
N LYS A 327 -9.78 -4.86 -12.44
CA LYS A 327 -9.72 -5.09 -13.89
C LYS A 327 -10.49 -6.34 -14.32
N ASP A 328 -10.70 -7.30 -13.42
CA ASP A 328 -11.43 -8.55 -13.71
C ASP A 328 -12.93 -8.39 -13.48
N ARG A 329 -13.64 -7.95 -14.52
CA ARG A 329 -15.09 -7.76 -14.49
C ARG A 329 -15.87 -9.06 -14.24
N ALA A 330 -15.33 -10.22 -14.64
CA ALA A 330 -16.01 -11.51 -14.49
C ALA A 330 -16.01 -11.96 -13.03
N LEU A 331 -14.88 -11.77 -12.34
CA LEU A 331 -14.75 -12.02 -10.91
C LEU A 331 -15.61 -11.06 -10.10
N MET A 332 -15.53 -9.75 -10.38
CA MET A 332 -16.23 -8.70 -9.65
C MET A 332 -17.77 -8.78 -9.78
N ARG A 333 -18.30 -9.43 -10.81
CA ARG A 333 -19.75 -9.71 -10.91
C ARG A 333 -20.24 -10.74 -9.89
N ARG A 334 -19.35 -11.56 -9.33
CA ARG A 334 -19.67 -12.64 -8.38
C ARG A 334 -19.38 -12.28 -6.94
N PHE A 335 -18.56 -11.27 -6.71
CA PHE A 335 -18.22 -10.78 -5.38
C PHE A 335 -18.96 -9.49 -5.03
N GLN A 336 -19.36 -9.40 -3.76
CA GLN A 336 -19.77 -8.14 -3.14
C GLN A 336 -18.56 -7.55 -2.43
N ARG A 337 -18.17 -6.33 -2.80
CA ARG A 337 -17.10 -5.63 -2.09
C ARG A 337 -17.62 -5.10 -0.76
N VAL A 338 -16.92 -5.40 0.32
CA VAL A 338 -17.10 -4.85 1.67
C VAL A 338 -15.83 -4.12 2.06
N VAL A 339 -15.95 -2.86 2.38
CA VAL A 339 -14.81 -2.02 2.77
C VAL A 339 -14.61 -2.13 4.27
N ILE A 340 -13.39 -2.48 4.69
CA ILE A 340 -13.00 -2.53 6.09
C ILE A 340 -12.10 -1.34 6.37
N GLY A 341 -12.66 -0.38 7.09
CA GLY A 341 -11.96 0.85 7.47
C GLY A 341 -11.14 0.72 8.76
N GLU A 342 -10.25 1.68 8.98
CA GLU A 342 -9.57 1.87 10.26
C GLU A 342 -10.60 2.22 11.35
N PRO A 343 -10.65 1.51 12.49
CA PRO A 343 -11.59 1.81 13.57
C PRO A 343 -11.27 3.14 14.22
N SER A 344 -12.28 3.79 14.78
CA SER A 344 -12.07 4.99 15.58
C SER A 344 -11.27 4.69 16.86
N SER A 345 -10.63 5.71 17.45
CA SER A 345 -9.92 5.55 18.74
C SER A 345 -10.84 4.99 19.84
N LYS A 346 -12.11 5.36 19.84
CA LYS A 346 -13.12 4.84 20.76
C LYS A 346 -13.38 3.36 20.55
N THR A 347 -13.63 2.94 19.32
CA THR A 347 -13.82 1.53 18.94
C THR A 347 -12.57 0.71 19.22
N THR A 348 -11.38 1.28 18.96
CA THR A 348 -10.11 0.63 19.28
C THR A 348 -9.95 0.40 20.76
N LYS A 349 -10.37 1.36 21.62
CA LYS A 349 -10.35 1.17 23.07
C LYS A 349 -11.24 0.01 23.51
N GLU A 350 -12.44 -0.10 22.94
CA GLU A 350 -13.34 -1.23 23.20
C GLU A 350 -12.70 -2.56 22.77
N ILE A 351 -12.03 -2.59 21.62
CA ILE A 351 -11.29 -3.76 21.13
C ILE A 351 -10.18 -4.14 22.12
N LEU A 352 -9.32 -3.17 22.50
CA LEU A 352 -8.21 -3.41 23.42
C LEU A 352 -8.68 -3.89 24.80
N GLN A 353 -9.75 -3.30 25.32
CA GLN A 353 -10.35 -3.74 26.59
C GLN A 353 -10.86 -5.20 26.51
N GLY A 354 -11.42 -5.59 25.37
CA GLY A 354 -11.90 -6.92 25.19
C GLY A 354 -10.82 -7.99 25.04
N ILE A 355 -9.70 -7.64 24.39
CA ILE A 355 -8.55 -8.56 24.24
C ILE A 355 -7.57 -8.51 25.42
N LYS A 356 -7.65 -7.49 26.28
CA LYS A 356 -6.77 -7.27 27.44
C LYS A 356 -6.53 -8.55 28.23
N LYS A 357 -7.59 -9.25 28.62
CA LYS A 357 -7.53 -10.47 29.44
C LYS A 357 -6.66 -11.56 28.81
N TYR A 358 -6.73 -11.74 27.49
CA TYR A 358 -5.96 -12.77 26.77
C TYR A 358 -4.46 -12.43 26.76
N TYR A 359 -4.10 -11.15 26.62
CA TYR A 359 -2.71 -10.69 26.69
C TYR A 359 -2.17 -10.80 28.12
N GLU A 360 -2.97 -10.43 29.14
CA GLU A 360 -2.62 -10.58 30.57
C GLU A 360 -2.33 -12.03 30.94
N GLU A 361 -3.20 -12.97 30.51
CA GLU A 361 -3.04 -14.41 30.74
C GLU A 361 -1.79 -14.98 30.04
N TYR A 362 -1.57 -14.56 28.77
CA TYR A 362 -0.45 -15.04 27.97
C TYR A 362 0.90 -14.56 28.48
N HIS A 363 0.99 -13.26 28.82
CA HIS A 363 2.25 -12.63 29.30
C HIS A 363 2.43 -12.71 30.79
N LYS A 364 1.39 -13.07 31.55
CA LYS A 364 1.37 -13.03 33.03
C LYS A 364 1.71 -11.65 33.57
N THR A 365 1.10 -10.63 32.99
CA THR A 365 1.27 -9.21 33.32
C THR A 365 -0.09 -8.57 33.48
N GLU A 366 -0.19 -7.53 34.30
CA GLU A 366 -1.39 -6.71 34.42
C GLU A 366 -1.24 -5.48 33.51
N ILE A 367 -2.29 -5.10 32.77
CA ILE A 367 -2.28 -3.94 31.88
C ILE A 367 -3.23 -2.88 32.46
N THR A 368 -2.74 -1.67 32.69
CA THR A 368 -3.57 -0.57 33.16
C THR A 368 -4.41 0.02 32.05
N ASP A 369 -5.57 0.60 32.37
CA ASP A 369 -6.40 1.27 31.37
C ASP A 369 -5.71 2.53 30.80
N SER A 370 -4.88 3.20 31.62
CA SER A 370 -4.02 4.30 31.15
C SER A 370 -3.01 3.84 30.10
N ALA A 371 -2.47 2.62 30.20
CA ALA A 371 -1.58 2.05 29.19
C ALA A 371 -2.32 1.80 27.86
N LEU A 372 -3.58 1.34 27.91
CA LEU A 372 -4.40 1.17 26.70
C LEU A 372 -4.66 2.51 26.01
N ASP A 373 -5.04 3.53 26.78
CA ASP A 373 -5.26 4.88 26.24
C ASP A 373 -3.98 5.48 25.66
N ALA A 374 -2.84 5.30 26.36
CA ALA A 374 -1.54 5.73 25.87
C ALA A 374 -1.13 5.00 24.58
N ALA A 375 -1.35 3.68 24.50
CA ALA A 375 -1.05 2.91 23.29
C ALA A 375 -1.82 3.40 22.06
N ILE A 376 -3.11 3.74 22.22
CA ILE A 376 -3.92 4.31 21.15
C ILE A 376 -3.41 5.70 20.78
N LYS A 377 -3.31 6.62 21.75
CA LYS A 377 -2.93 8.02 21.53
C LYS A 377 -1.56 8.13 20.86
N LEU A 378 -0.58 7.41 21.41
CA LEU A 378 0.79 7.48 20.93
C LEU A 378 1.00 6.77 19.59
N SER A 379 0.35 5.62 19.36
CA SER A 379 0.44 4.95 18.08
C SER A 379 -0.22 5.75 16.94
N VAL A 380 -1.33 6.43 17.21
CA VAL A 380 -1.96 7.34 16.23
C VAL A 380 -1.04 8.52 15.93
N LYS A 381 -0.39 9.08 16.93
CA LYS A 381 0.47 10.26 16.80
C LYS A 381 1.78 9.97 16.06
N TYR A 382 2.42 8.84 16.36
CA TYR A 382 3.79 8.56 15.91
C TYR A 382 3.91 7.47 14.85
N GLN A 383 2.89 6.60 14.66
CA GLN A 383 2.90 5.50 13.69
C GLN A 383 1.80 5.70 12.63
N SER A 384 2.05 6.58 11.68
CA SER A 384 1.10 6.88 10.60
C SER A 384 1.11 5.85 9.47
N ASP A 385 2.20 5.11 9.32
CA ASP A 385 2.40 4.04 8.34
C ASP A 385 1.56 2.80 8.63
N LYS A 386 1.21 2.58 9.91
CA LYS A 386 0.38 1.48 10.37
C LYS A 386 -1.04 1.96 10.73
N LYS A 387 -2.00 1.02 10.73
CA LYS A 387 -3.41 1.28 11.04
C LYS A 387 -3.83 0.71 12.38
N LEU A 388 -4.83 1.34 13.00
CA LEU A 388 -5.55 0.77 14.14
C LEU A 388 -6.38 -0.42 13.67
N PRO A 389 -6.61 -1.46 14.52
CA PRO A 389 -6.12 -1.58 15.91
C PRO A 389 -4.68 -2.13 16.01
N ASP A 390 -4.13 -2.68 14.92
CA ASP A 390 -2.89 -3.46 14.90
C ASP A 390 -1.71 -2.74 15.54
N LYS A 391 -1.47 -1.46 15.19
CA LYS A 391 -0.38 -0.66 15.77
C LYS A 391 -0.46 -0.47 17.29
N ALA A 392 -1.68 -0.39 17.84
CA ALA A 392 -1.87 -0.26 19.27
C ALA A 392 -1.71 -1.62 19.97
N ILE A 393 -2.18 -2.69 19.35
CA ILE A 393 -2.00 -4.08 19.82
C ILE A 393 -0.51 -4.44 19.84
N ASP A 394 0.21 -4.19 18.76
CA ASP A 394 1.66 -4.43 18.66
C ASP A 394 2.42 -3.74 19.81
N LEU A 395 2.06 -2.49 20.09
CA LEU A 395 2.74 -1.70 21.12
C LEU A 395 2.51 -2.27 22.54
N ILE A 396 1.28 -2.74 22.80
CA ILE A 396 0.94 -3.42 24.06
C ILE A 396 1.68 -4.76 24.17
N ASP A 397 1.68 -5.55 23.08
CA ASP A 397 2.33 -6.86 23.05
C ASP A 397 3.84 -6.74 23.34
N VAL A 398 4.50 -5.78 22.70
CA VAL A 398 5.93 -5.51 22.93
C VAL A 398 6.18 -5.05 24.36
N ALA A 399 5.34 -4.18 24.92
CA ALA A 399 5.45 -3.73 26.30
C ALA A 399 5.28 -4.87 27.32
N CYS A 400 4.31 -5.76 27.08
CA CYS A 400 4.13 -6.97 27.88
C CYS A 400 5.30 -7.94 27.75
N SER A 401 5.81 -8.15 26.53
CA SER A 401 6.91 -9.07 26.23
C SER A 401 8.20 -8.69 26.94
N ARG A 402 8.42 -7.40 27.21
CA ARG A 402 9.58 -6.92 27.97
C ARG A 402 9.68 -7.54 29.36
N PHE A 403 8.56 -7.72 30.06
CA PHE A 403 8.54 -8.34 31.37
C PHE A 403 8.88 -9.84 31.36
N LYS A 404 8.77 -10.50 30.20
CA LYS A 404 9.28 -11.88 30.03
C LYS A 404 10.79 -11.93 29.90
N VAL A 405 11.40 -10.90 29.30
CA VAL A 405 12.85 -10.81 29.11
C VAL A 405 13.56 -10.39 30.40
N ASN A 406 12.91 -9.52 31.20
CA ASN A 406 13.43 -9.04 32.49
C ASN A 406 12.75 -9.76 33.66
N ASP A 407 13.14 -11.00 33.92
CA ASP A 407 12.50 -11.88 34.91
C ASP A 407 12.63 -11.43 36.38
N GLN A 408 13.31 -10.30 36.64
CA GLN A 408 13.66 -9.82 37.99
C GLN A 408 12.65 -8.84 38.64
N THR A 409 11.58 -8.47 37.92
CA THR A 409 10.57 -7.53 38.45
C THR A 409 9.44 -8.25 39.18
N GLU A 410 9.28 -7.98 40.48
CA GLU A 410 8.23 -8.59 41.34
C GLU A 410 6.81 -8.13 40.94
N ASN A 411 6.63 -6.92 40.39
CA ASN A 411 5.35 -6.39 39.91
C ASN A 411 5.38 -6.21 38.39
N LYS A 412 4.72 -7.12 37.68
CA LYS A 412 4.62 -7.10 36.20
C LYS A 412 3.37 -6.31 35.76
N VAL A 413 3.39 -4.98 35.93
CA VAL A 413 2.30 -4.08 35.55
C VAL A 413 2.75 -3.20 34.41
N VAL A 414 2.01 -3.25 33.28
CA VAL A 414 2.23 -2.38 32.11
C VAL A 414 1.53 -1.05 32.37
N THR A 415 2.33 -0.01 32.50
CA THR A 415 1.87 1.37 32.73
C THR A 415 2.05 2.20 31.46
N GLU A 416 1.53 3.42 31.45
CA GLU A 416 1.76 4.40 30.40
C GLU A 416 3.24 4.63 30.10
N GLU A 417 4.08 4.71 31.13
CA GLU A 417 5.53 4.87 30.99
C GLU A 417 6.19 3.71 30.24
N CYS A 418 5.68 2.49 30.44
CA CYS A 418 6.15 1.31 29.68
C CYS A 418 5.86 1.47 28.19
N ILE A 419 4.67 1.93 27.85
CA ILE A 419 4.25 2.19 26.47
C ILE A 419 5.11 3.28 25.82
N GLN A 420 5.30 4.40 26.52
CA GLN A 420 6.15 5.51 26.06
C GLN A 420 7.58 5.06 25.81
N PHE A 421 8.13 4.27 26.70
CA PHE A 421 9.49 3.74 26.58
C PHE A 421 9.65 2.78 25.39
N GLU A 422 8.69 1.87 25.16
CA GLU A 422 8.76 0.97 24.01
C GLU A 422 8.62 1.72 22.70
N LEU A 423 7.70 2.67 22.62
CA LEU A 423 7.54 3.50 21.45
C LEU A 423 8.81 4.32 21.15
N SER A 424 9.44 4.88 22.18
CA SER A 424 10.69 5.61 22.03
C SER A 424 11.80 4.78 21.40
N LYS A 425 11.89 3.51 21.79
CA LYS A 425 12.84 2.55 21.21
C LYS A 425 12.50 2.18 19.77
N MET A 426 11.23 1.92 19.49
CA MET A 426 10.77 1.59 18.13
C MET A 426 11.08 2.69 17.13
N LEU A 427 10.96 3.95 17.56
CA LEU A 427 11.14 5.12 16.70
C LEU A 427 12.55 5.72 16.76
N ASN A 428 13.45 5.20 17.62
CA ASN A 428 14.75 5.80 17.92
C ASN A 428 14.65 7.28 18.38
N ILE A 429 13.59 7.62 19.13
CA ILE A 429 13.37 8.95 19.69
C ILE A 429 13.69 8.87 21.20
N PRO A 430 14.36 9.89 21.80
CA PRO A 430 14.56 9.89 23.25
C PRO A 430 13.24 9.76 24.01
N ALA A 431 13.22 8.91 25.06
CA ALA A 431 12.00 8.65 25.81
C ALA A 431 11.40 9.92 26.45
N GLU A 432 12.25 10.90 26.75
CA GLU A 432 11.87 12.22 27.25
C GLU A 432 11.03 13.04 26.29
N GLN A 433 11.10 12.76 24.98
CA GLN A 433 10.31 13.42 23.94
C GLN A 433 8.93 12.75 23.73
N VAL A 434 8.79 11.49 24.10
CA VAL A 434 7.52 10.74 24.03
C VAL A 434 6.67 10.98 25.30
N ALA A 435 7.31 11.23 26.44
CA ALA A 435 6.64 11.56 27.68
C ALA A 435 6.07 12.99 27.63
N GLU A 436 5.03 13.26 28.43
CA GLU A 436 4.23 14.51 28.49
C GLU A 436 4.99 15.84 28.76
N ARG A 437 6.31 15.91 28.51
CA ARG A 437 7.07 17.17 28.53
C ARG A 437 6.72 18.12 27.39
N GLU A 438 5.74 17.80 26.54
CA GLU A 438 5.28 18.72 25.50
C GLU A 438 4.79 20.04 26.09
N THR A 439 4.08 19.98 27.20
CA THR A 439 3.55 21.18 27.85
C THR A 439 4.67 22.04 28.47
N GLU A 440 5.70 21.42 29.05
CA GLU A 440 6.87 22.13 29.58
C GLU A 440 7.74 22.71 28.45
N ASN A 441 7.97 21.92 27.40
CA ASN A 441 8.71 22.38 26.21
C ASN A 441 7.99 23.53 25.49
N LEU A 442 6.65 23.47 25.38
CA LEU A 442 5.85 24.53 24.80
C LEU A 442 5.84 25.79 25.67
N GLN A 443 5.85 25.66 27.00
CA GLN A 443 5.90 26.79 27.93
C GLN A 443 7.20 27.60 27.81
N HIS A 444 8.31 26.92 27.50
CA HIS A 444 9.63 27.55 27.36
C HIS A 444 10.07 27.73 25.90
N LEU A 445 9.22 27.40 24.95
CA LEU A 445 9.56 27.43 23.52
C LEU A 445 10.02 28.82 23.06
N GLU A 446 9.30 29.86 23.46
CA GLU A 446 9.61 31.23 23.12
C GLU A 446 10.99 31.65 23.66
N ASP A 447 11.23 31.42 24.97
CA ASP A 447 12.48 31.76 25.60
C ASP A 447 13.67 31.02 24.98
N ASN A 448 13.49 29.74 24.68
CA ASN A 448 14.54 28.92 24.08
C ASN A 448 14.87 29.37 22.64
N LEU A 449 13.87 29.74 21.86
CA LEU A 449 14.09 30.29 20.52
C LEU A 449 14.79 31.65 20.60
N LYS A 450 14.37 32.57 21.49
CA LYS A 450 15.00 33.89 21.67
C LYS A 450 16.46 33.81 22.14
N LYS A 451 16.84 32.76 22.89
CA LYS A 451 18.25 32.53 23.30
C LYS A 451 19.18 32.21 22.13
N VAL A 452 18.66 31.64 21.05
CA VAL A 452 19.45 31.15 19.91
C VAL A 452 19.31 32.03 18.68
N ILE A 453 18.18 32.68 18.51
CA ILE A 453 17.82 33.51 17.36
C ILE A 453 17.71 34.96 17.84
N TYR A 454 18.66 35.78 17.40
CA TYR A 454 18.79 37.16 17.88
C TYR A 454 18.07 38.14 16.96
N GLY A 455 17.38 39.11 17.56
CA GLY A 455 16.79 40.25 16.87
C GLY A 455 15.56 39.95 16.01
N GLN A 456 14.87 38.84 16.32
CA GLN A 456 13.65 38.40 15.62
C GLN A 456 12.51 38.12 16.64
N ASP A 457 12.48 38.86 17.74
CA ASP A 457 11.57 38.56 18.86
C ASP A 457 10.11 38.57 18.43
N ASN A 458 9.65 39.55 17.66
CA ASN A 458 8.28 39.64 17.12
C ASN A 458 7.93 38.45 16.21
N ALA A 459 8.90 38.00 15.39
CA ALA A 459 8.71 36.84 14.52
C ALA A 459 8.53 35.56 15.35
N ILE A 460 9.33 35.39 16.41
CA ILE A 460 9.26 34.22 17.31
C ILE A 460 7.92 34.22 18.06
N GLU A 461 7.51 35.34 18.64
CA GLU A 461 6.22 35.50 19.33
C GLU A 461 5.05 35.11 18.41
N GLY A 462 5.02 35.66 17.18
CA GLY A 462 3.96 35.36 16.23
C GLY A 462 3.87 33.89 15.81
N ILE A 463 5.01 33.16 15.78
CA ILE A 463 5.06 31.73 15.50
C ILE A 463 4.54 30.93 16.70
N VAL A 464 5.08 31.23 17.89
CA VAL A 464 4.77 30.49 19.11
C VAL A 464 3.30 30.62 19.48
N ASP A 465 2.73 31.82 19.43
CA ASP A 465 1.32 32.06 19.70
C ASP A 465 0.40 31.18 18.85
N LYS A 466 0.67 31.08 17.55
CA LYS A 466 -0.14 30.25 16.62
C LYS A 466 0.02 28.75 16.92
N ILE A 467 1.21 28.30 17.26
CA ILE A 467 1.47 26.93 17.65
C ILE A 467 0.73 26.58 18.94
N LEU A 468 0.76 27.47 19.94
CA LEU A 468 0.04 27.29 21.21
C LEU A 468 -1.47 27.17 21.00
N VAL A 469 -2.07 28.01 20.14
CA VAL A 469 -3.51 27.93 19.78
C VAL A 469 -3.85 26.58 19.16
N SER A 470 -2.99 26.08 18.27
CA SER A 470 -3.20 24.77 17.62
C SER A 470 -3.06 23.62 18.62
N GLN A 471 -2.04 23.65 19.46
CA GLN A 471 -1.79 22.60 20.47
C GLN A 471 -2.84 22.59 21.59
N ALA A 472 -3.48 23.74 21.85
CA ALA A 472 -4.61 23.83 22.77
C ALA A 472 -5.92 23.24 22.22
N GLY A 473 -5.91 22.67 20.98
CA GLY A 473 -7.10 22.11 20.34
C GLY A 473 -8.12 23.15 19.88
N LEU A 474 -7.71 24.41 19.71
CA LEU A 474 -8.58 25.50 19.26
C LEU A 474 -8.57 25.69 17.73
N LYS A 475 -7.95 24.74 17.01
CA LYS A 475 -7.90 24.67 15.54
C LYS A 475 -8.59 23.39 15.07
N PRO A 476 -9.23 23.38 13.88
CA PRO A 476 -9.82 22.15 13.30
C PRO A 476 -8.79 21.04 13.13
N ASP A 477 -9.15 19.79 13.48
CA ASP A 477 -8.27 18.62 13.45
C ASP A 477 -7.86 18.16 12.03
N ASP A 478 -8.51 18.68 11.00
CA ASP A 478 -8.26 18.36 9.60
C ASP A 478 -7.19 19.22 8.94
N LYS A 479 -6.57 20.15 9.68
CA LYS A 479 -5.55 21.08 9.19
C LYS A 479 -4.17 20.81 9.82
N PRO A 480 -3.08 21.26 9.17
CA PRO A 480 -1.74 21.25 9.77
C PRO A 480 -1.69 22.05 11.08
N VAL A 481 -0.75 21.71 11.97
CA VAL A 481 -0.51 22.46 13.22
C VAL A 481 -0.30 23.94 12.95
N GLY A 482 0.49 24.28 11.92
CA GLY A 482 0.70 25.65 11.47
C GLY A 482 1.13 25.72 10.02
N SER A 483 0.72 26.79 9.32
CA SER A 483 1.10 27.08 7.95
C SER A 483 1.59 28.52 7.86
N PHE A 484 2.92 28.70 7.75
CA PHE A 484 3.57 29.99 7.85
C PHE A 484 4.32 30.38 6.58
N VAL A 485 4.32 31.67 6.25
CA VAL A 485 5.25 32.24 5.29
C VAL A 485 6.26 33.11 6.04
N PHE A 486 7.53 32.79 5.94
CA PHE A 486 8.64 33.58 6.50
C PHE A 486 9.19 34.52 5.43
N MET A 487 8.98 35.79 5.61
CA MET A 487 9.39 36.86 4.70
C MET A 487 10.58 37.64 5.26
N GLY A 488 11.39 38.21 4.40
CA GLY A 488 12.48 39.11 4.78
C GLY A 488 13.77 38.87 4.00
N PRO A 489 14.79 39.72 4.22
CA PRO A 489 16.05 39.64 3.52
C PRO A 489 16.78 38.30 3.69
N THR A 490 17.67 37.99 2.77
CA THR A 490 18.52 36.80 2.89
C THR A 490 19.43 36.91 4.11
N GLY A 491 19.63 35.80 4.83
CA GLY A 491 20.57 35.75 5.97
C GLY A 491 20.02 36.35 7.27
N THR A 492 18.72 36.62 7.40
CA THR A 492 18.06 37.12 8.62
C THR A 492 17.66 36.03 9.62
N GLY A 493 17.89 34.77 9.30
CA GLY A 493 17.64 33.64 10.23
C GLY A 493 16.40 32.80 9.94
N LYS A 494 15.66 33.00 8.83
CA LYS A 494 14.43 32.25 8.47
C LYS A 494 14.60 30.73 8.55
N THR A 495 15.60 30.18 7.85
CA THR A 495 15.90 28.74 7.82
C THR A 495 16.39 28.24 9.18
N GLU A 496 17.17 29.05 9.90
CA GLU A 496 17.64 28.70 11.25
C GLU A 496 16.48 28.65 12.26
N THR A 497 15.50 29.56 12.15
CA THR A 497 14.29 29.53 12.99
C THR A 497 13.50 28.22 12.78
N ALA A 498 13.32 27.79 11.52
CA ALA A 498 12.66 26.51 11.24
C ALA A 498 13.42 25.31 11.83
N LYS A 499 14.76 25.33 11.75
CA LYS A 499 15.63 24.29 12.33
C LYS A 499 15.55 24.26 13.86
N GLN A 500 15.63 25.42 14.50
CA GLN A 500 15.55 25.53 15.96
C GLN A 500 14.14 25.20 16.48
N LEU A 501 13.10 25.55 15.73
CA LEU A 501 11.72 25.16 16.03
C LEU A 501 11.59 23.63 16.02
N ALA A 502 12.06 22.95 14.98
CA ALA A 502 12.05 21.49 14.91
C ALA A 502 12.81 20.85 16.07
N SER A 503 14.00 21.38 16.40
CA SER A 503 14.83 20.89 17.52
C SER A 503 14.16 21.05 18.88
N ASN A 504 13.53 22.22 19.15
CA ASN A 504 12.88 22.48 20.44
C ASN A 504 11.56 21.71 20.60
N LEU A 505 10.85 21.46 19.49
CA LEU A 505 9.66 20.61 19.49
C LEU A 505 9.98 19.10 19.47
N GLY A 506 11.26 18.73 19.27
CA GLY A 506 11.68 17.33 19.17
C GLY A 506 11.17 16.60 17.93
N VAL A 507 10.92 17.33 16.84
CA VAL A 507 10.42 16.77 15.58
C VAL A 507 11.48 16.87 14.48
N ASN A 508 11.32 16.06 13.43
CA ASN A 508 12.22 16.08 12.29
C ASN A 508 12.04 17.36 11.44
N LEU A 509 13.16 17.87 10.89
CA LEU A 509 13.13 18.92 9.87
C LEU A 509 13.21 18.28 8.49
N VAL A 510 12.12 18.37 7.73
CA VAL A 510 12.08 17.97 6.32
C VAL A 510 12.22 19.22 5.46
N ARG A 511 13.34 19.34 4.74
CA ARG A 511 13.66 20.54 3.95
C ARG A 511 13.69 20.22 2.46
N PHE A 512 13.04 21.08 1.66
CA PHE A 512 13.11 21.11 0.21
C PHE A 512 13.57 22.50 -0.27
N ASP A 513 14.56 22.53 -1.14
CA ASP A 513 14.97 23.77 -1.84
C ASP A 513 14.14 23.89 -3.13
N MET A 514 13.30 24.90 -3.18
CA MET A 514 12.38 25.09 -4.29
C MET A 514 13.06 25.51 -5.58
N SER A 515 14.34 25.88 -5.55
CA SER A 515 15.14 26.10 -6.75
C SER A 515 15.35 24.83 -7.59
N GLU A 516 15.18 23.63 -6.99
CA GLU A 516 15.24 22.36 -7.71
C GLU A 516 13.92 22.03 -8.42
N TYR A 517 12.83 22.73 -8.08
CA TYR A 517 11.46 22.46 -8.55
C TYR A 517 10.89 23.63 -9.40
N MET A 518 11.74 24.28 -10.17
CA MET A 518 11.36 25.38 -11.06
C MET A 518 10.61 24.90 -12.30
N GLU A 519 10.86 23.69 -12.74
CA GLU A 519 10.30 23.14 -13.98
C GLU A 519 9.19 22.12 -13.69
N LYS A 520 8.19 22.06 -14.57
CA LYS A 520 7.01 21.19 -14.40
C LYS A 520 7.35 19.71 -14.21
N HIS A 521 8.36 19.21 -14.91
CA HIS A 521 8.80 17.83 -14.74
C HIS A 521 9.48 17.55 -13.39
N SER A 522 10.08 18.56 -12.77
CA SER A 522 10.65 18.44 -11.42
C SER A 522 9.57 18.36 -10.35
N VAL A 523 8.40 19.01 -10.56
CA VAL A 523 7.24 18.89 -9.66
C VAL A 523 6.70 17.44 -9.63
N ALA A 524 6.79 16.73 -10.74
CA ALA A 524 6.41 15.31 -10.78
C ALA A 524 7.26 14.43 -9.86
N LYS A 525 8.50 14.82 -9.55
CA LYS A 525 9.34 14.13 -8.56
C LYS A 525 8.85 14.33 -7.13
N LEU A 526 8.21 15.48 -6.84
CA LEU A 526 7.64 15.77 -5.51
C LEU A 526 6.43 14.91 -5.19
N ILE A 527 5.50 14.72 -6.16
CA ILE A 527 4.19 14.09 -5.94
C ILE A 527 3.99 12.79 -6.71
N GLY A 528 4.99 12.34 -7.47
CA GLY A 528 4.89 11.18 -8.36
C GLY A 528 4.50 11.53 -9.79
N SER A 529 4.92 10.70 -10.74
CA SER A 529 4.64 10.90 -12.17
C SER A 529 3.18 10.65 -12.52
N PRO A 530 2.57 11.45 -13.40
CA PRO A 530 1.22 11.20 -13.89
C PRO A 530 1.08 9.85 -14.60
N PRO A 531 -0.14 9.26 -14.67
CA PRO A 531 -0.39 8.03 -15.41
C PRO A 531 0.08 8.11 -16.86
N GLY A 532 0.82 7.08 -17.32
CA GLY A 532 1.33 6.99 -18.69
C GLY A 532 2.80 7.41 -18.87
N TYR A 533 3.48 7.90 -17.85
CA TYR A 533 4.93 8.14 -17.89
C TYR A 533 5.70 6.95 -17.30
N VAL A 534 6.93 6.72 -17.80
CA VAL A 534 7.81 5.67 -17.29
C VAL A 534 8.11 5.92 -15.81
N GLY A 535 7.89 4.91 -14.95
CA GLY A 535 8.09 5.01 -13.50
C GLY A 535 6.86 5.42 -12.68
N HIS A 536 5.68 5.57 -13.30
CA HIS A 536 4.43 5.93 -12.60
C HIS A 536 4.03 4.93 -11.49
N GLU A 537 4.27 3.64 -11.68
CA GLU A 537 3.91 2.61 -10.70
C GLU A 537 4.91 2.47 -9.55
N GLU A 538 6.14 2.97 -9.71
CA GLU A 538 7.24 2.73 -8.77
C GLU A 538 7.52 3.91 -7.81
N THR A 539 7.13 5.15 -8.14
CA THR A 539 7.50 6.35 -7.37
C THR A 539 6.28 7.10 -6.84
N SER A 540 6.13 7.12 -5.51
CA SER A 540 5.04 7.82 -4.82
C SER A 540 5.22 9.34 -4.78
N GLY A 541 6.43 9.83 -5.09
CA GLY A 541 6.86 11.22 -4.92
C GLY A 541 7.60 11.46 -3.60
N ILE A 542 8.74 12.14 -3.69
CA ILE A 542 9.68 12.33 -2.56
C ILE A 542 9.03 13.06 -1.37
N LEU A 543 8.13 14.01 -1.62
CA LEU A 543 7.42 14.74 -0.57
C LEU A 543 6.49 13.81 0.22
N ILE A 544 5.78 12.94 -0.49
CA ILE A 544 4.83 12.00 0.12
C ILE A 544 5.58 10.95 0.93
N GLU A 545 6.66 10.40 0.39
CA GLU A 545 7.53 9.45 1.09
C GLU A 545 8.09 10.05 2.38
N LYS A 546 8.61 11.28 2.32
CA LYS A 546 9.16 11.97 3.49
C LYS A 546 8.11 12.30 4.56
N LEU A 547 6.89 12.66 4.16
CA LEU A 547 5.79 12.88 5.10
C LEU A 547 5.27 11.57 5.70
N GLN A 548 5.30 10.45 4.95
CA GLN A 548 4.97 9.13 5.49
C GLN A 548 6.04 8.65 6.49
N GLU A 549 7.33 8.89 6.19
CA GLU A 549 8.44 8.58 7.11
C GLU A 549 8.40 9.44 8.39
N SER A 550 7.96 10.69 8.28
CA SER A 550 7.98 11.67 9.37
C SER A 550 6.71 12.53 9.37
N PRO A 551 5.58 11.99 9.81
CA PRO A 551 4.30 12.72 9.80
C PRO A 551 4.27 13.88 10.79
N ASN A 552 5.05 13.79 11.88
CA ASN A 552 5.28 14.86 12.84
C ASN A 552 6.60 15.53 12.46
N CYS A 553 6.55 16.59 11.66
CA CYS A 553 7.76 17.29 11.20
C CYS A 553 7.53 18.78 11.01
N VAL A 554 8.61 19.52 10.96
CA VAL A 554 8.64 20.85 10.37
C VAL A 554 8.97 20.69 8.89
N LEU A 555 8.01 20.93 8.02
CA LEU A 555 8.16 20.91 6.58
C LEU A 555 8.59 22.29 6.09
N LEU A 556 9.83 22.42 5.72
CA LEU A 556 10.42 23.67 5.23
C LEU A 556 10.57 23.64 3.72
N LEU A 557 9.86 24.54 3.04
CA LEU A 557 10.02 24.80 1.61
C LEU A 557 10.79 26.12 1.44
N ASP A 558 12.07 26.01 1.12
CA ASP A 558 12.98 27.15 1.06
C ASP A 558 12.92 27.82 -0.33
N GLU A 559 12.88 29.17 -0.38
CA GLU A 559 12.82 29.98 -1.58
C GLU A 559 11.60 29.67 -2.49
N ILE A 560 10.41 29.68 -1.91
CA ILE A 560 9.13 29.30 -2.59
C ILE A 560 8.87 30.14 -3.86
N GLU A 561 9.41 31.35 -3.95
CA GLU A 561 9.30 32.20 -5.15
C GLU A 561 9.95 31.63 -6.39
N LYS A 562 10.79 30.63 -6.25
CA LYS A 562 11.44 29.93 -7.36
C LYS A 562 10.66 28.72 -7.84
N ALA A 563 9.72 28.23 -7.05
CA ALA A 563 8.94 27.04 -7.37
C ALA A 563 8.02 27.23 -8.59
N HIS A 564 7.78 26.15 -9.32
CA HIS A 564 6.74 26.14 -10.33
C HIS A 564 5.36 26.40 -9.71
N PRO A 565 4.44 27.13 -10.36
CA PRO A 565 3.10 27.44 -9.81
C PRO A 565 2.29 26.24 -9.35
N ASP A 566 2.48 25.07 -9.96
CA ASP A 566 1.79 23.83 -9.59
C ASP A 566 2.11 23.40 -8.14
N VAL A 567 3.26 23.76 -7.58
CA VAL A 567 3.61 23.52 -6.18
C VAL A 567 2.64 24.20 -5.23
N SER A 568 2.23 25.43 -5.55
CA SER A 568 1.25 26.17 -4.74
C SER A 568 -0.11 25.46 -4.69
N GLN A 569 -0.54 24.81 -5.78
CA GLN A 569 -1.79 24.03 -5.81
C GLN A 569 -1.71 22.75 -4.94
N ILE A 570 -0.54 22.12 -4.91
CA ILE A 570 -0.29 20.96 -4.04
C ILE A 570 -0.38 21.38 -2.57
N LEU A 571 0.24 22.50 -2.22
CA LEU A 571 0.23 23.02 -0.85
C LEU A 571 -1.16 23.42 -0.37
N LEU A 572 -2.06 23.85 -1.27
CA LEU A 572 -3.46 24.10 -0.94
C LEU A 572 -4.14 22.84 -0.38
N GLN A 573 -3.88 21.66 -0.96
CA GLN A 573 -4.44 20.41 -0.46
C GLN A 573 -3.96 20.11 0.97
N VAL A 574 -2.66 20.34 1.24
CA VAL A 574 -2.08 20.17 2.58
C VAL A 574 -2.75 21.11 3.58
N MET A 575 -2.89 22.40 3.23
CA MET A 575 -3.45 23.41 4.14
C MET A 575 -4.96 23.26 4.37
N ASP A 576 -5.71 22.69 3.41
CA ASP A 576 -7.16 22.52 3.52
C ASP A 576 -7.56 21.22 4.23
N ASN A 577 -6.89 20.12 3.90
CA ASN A 577 -7.30 18.79 4.32
C ASN A 577 -6.28 18.10 5.24
N GLY A 578 -5.14 18.74 5.52
CA GLY A 578 -4.05 18.10 6.28
C GLY A 578 -3.51 16.83 5.63
N LYS A 579 -3.75 16.62 4.33
CA LYS A 579 -3.34 15.43 3.59
C LYS A 579 -2.87 15.80 2.20
N ILE A 580 -2.01 14.96 1.66
CA ILE A 580 -1.56 15.06 0.27
C ILE A 580 -1.70 13.69 -0.40
N THR A 581 -2.25 13.68 -1.61
CA THR A 581 -2.45 12.46 -2.38
C THR A 581 -1.51 12.46 -3.58
N SER A 582 -0.75 11.38 -3.75
CA SER A 582 0.11 11.13 -4.90
C SER A 582 -0.70 10.89 -6.18
N SER A 583 -0.04 11.01 -7.32
CA SER A 583 -0.60 10.63 -8.62
C SER A 583 -0.98 9.14 -8.72
N ASN A 584 -0.34 8.26 -7.95
CA ASN A 584 -0.66 6.83 -7.85
C ASN A 584 -1.72 6.51 -6.77
N GLY A 585 -2.28 7.55 -6.10
CA GLY A 585 -3.33 7.41 -5.08
C GLY A 585 -2.84 7.06 -3.68
N LYS A 586 -1.52 7.09 -3.42
CA LYS A 586 -1.01 7.01 -2.04
C LYS A 586 -1.25 8.33 -1.33
N GLU A 587 -1.62 8.28 -0.06
CA GLU A 587 -1.85 9.45 0.78
C GLU A 587 -0.77 9.57 1.85
N ALA A 588 -0.39 10.82 2.16
CA ALA A 588 0.40 11.15 3.34
C ALA A 588 -0.37 12.12 4.24
N ASP A 589 -0.28 11.89 5.54
CA ASP A 589 -0.91 12.71 6.56
C ASP A 589 0.05 13.84 6.99
N ALA A 590 -0.40 15.08 6.90
CA ALA A 590 0.35 16.28 7.28
C ALA A 590 -0.36 17.08 8.38
N ARG A 591 -1.36 16.53 9.07
CA ARG A 591 -2.12 17.21 10.14
C ARG A 591 -1.23 17.60 11.31
N ASN A 592 -0.23 16.78 11.62
CA ASN A 592 0.74 17.04 12.69
C ASN A 592 1.99 17.79 12.20
N CYS A 593 1.98 18.29 10.97
CA CYS A 593 3.09 18.99 10.35
C CYS A 593 2.99 20.50 10.60
N ILE A 594 4.15 21.15 10.75
CA ILE A 594 4.27 22.62 10.70
C ILE A 594 4.86 22.97 9.35
N LEU A 595 4.03 23.56 8.46
CA LEU A 595 4.44 23.99 7.13
C LEU A 595 5.06 25.38 7.19
N ILE A 596 6.30 25.51 6.75
CA ILE A 596 7.04 26.78 6.69
C ILE A 596 7.50 27.02 5.25
N LEU A 597 7.09 28.13 4.69
CA LEU A 597 7.52 28.60 3.37
C LEU A 597 8.45 29.78 3.58
N THR A 598 9.66 29.76 3.06
CA THR A 598 10.54 30.95 3.12
C THR A 598 10.53 31.69 1.80
N THR A 599 10.61 33.00 1.85
CA THR A 599 10.69 33.86 0.67
C THR A 599 11.54 35.10 0.92
N ASN A 600 12.16 35.59 -0.16
CA ASN A 600 12.88 36.86 -0.18
C ASN A 600 12.11 37.96 -0.95
N LEU A 601 10.80 37.73 -1.21
CA LEU A 601 9.94 38.73 -1.85
C LEU A 601 9.82 39.98 -0.99
N GLY A 602 9.78 41.12 -1.61
CA GLY A 602 9.66 42.41 -0.94
C GLY A 602 10.99 43.04 -0.48
N ALA A 603 11.99 42.23 -0.12
CA ALA A 603 13.27 42.72 0.36
C ALA A 603 14.04 43.58 -0.65
N LYS A 604 13.95 43.27 -1.97
CA LYS A 604 14.61 44.00 -3.04
C LYS A 604 13.94 45.36 -3.35
N GLU A 605 12.68 45.51 -3.10
CA GLU A 605 11.92 46.74 -3.40
C GLU A 605 11.89 47.71 -2.24
N ALA A 606 11.87 47.21 -1.00
CA ALA A 606 12.07 48.05 0.19
C ALA A 606 13.39 48.82 0.12
N GLU A 607 14.45 48.24 -0.43
CA GLU A 607 15.74 48.89 -0.63
C GLU A 607 15.74 50.01 -1.71
N LYS A 608 14.94 49.86 -2.77
CA LYS A 608 14.90 50.83 -3.88
C LYS A 608 14.21 52.14 -3.51
N ASN A 609 13.32 52.15 -2.52
CA ASN A 609 12.48 53.28 -2.16
C ASN A 609 13.00 54.09 -0.96
N THR A 610 14.17 53.80 -0.41
CA THR A 610 14.82 54.60 0.64
C THR A 610 15.33 55.97 0.16
N ILE A 611 15.14 56.32 -1.11
CA ILE A 611 15.50 57.63 -1.72
C ILE A 611 14.22 58.45 -1.98
N GLY A 612 13.42 58.70 -0.95
CA GLY A 612 12.24 59.55 -1.07
C GLY A 612 11.63 59.85 0.31
N PHE A 613 11.47 61.13 0.61
CA PHE A 613 10.87 61.66 1.83
C PHE A 613 9.55 60.98 2.20
N GLY A 614 9.55 60.27 3.31
CA GLY A 614 8.33 59.80 3.99
C GLY A 614 8.57 58.42 4.63
N ASP A 615 8.38 58.33 5.93
CA ASP A 615 8.32 57.06 6.71
C ASP A 615 7.10 56.22 6.24
N ILE A 616 7.26 55.50 5.12
CA ILE A 616 6.31 54.51 4.67
C ILE A 616 6.79 53.17 5.26
N VAL A 617 6.01 52.59 6.16
CA VAL A 617 6.24 51.40 6.91
C VAL A 617 6.64 50.22 5.98
N GLU A 618 7.79 49.61 6.19
CA GLU A 618 8.34 48.46 5.41
C GLU A 618 7.33 47.35 5.20
N ASN A 619 6.43 47.14 6.13
CA ASN A 619 5.36 46.12 6.10
C ASN A 619 4.39 46.26 4.92
N ASP A 620 4.11 47.47 4.41
CA ASP A 620 3.15 47.69 3.33
C ASP A 620 3.66 47.21 1.95
N TYR A 621 4.97 47.16 1.76
CA TYR A 621 5.56 46.69 0.48
C TYR A 621 5.71 45.17 0.42
N GLU A 622 6.07 44.55 1.52
CA GLU A 622 6.15 43.10 1.62
C GLU A 622 4.79 42.47 1.41
N ASP A 623 3.75 43.03 1.99
CA ASP A 623 2.35 42.62 1.79
C ASP A 623 1.89 42.78 0.33
N LYS A 624 2.32 43.81 -0.39
CA LYS A 624 1.97 44.03 -1.80
C LYS A 624 2.62 42.96 -2.71
N GLU A 625 3.87 42.63 -2.49
CA GLU A 625 4.56 41.62 -3.29
C GLU A 625 4.02 40.21 -3.01
N LEU A 626 3.68 39.90 -1.76
CA LEU A 626 3.04 38.66 -1.40
C LEU A 626 1.64 38.54 -2.07
N LYS A 627 0.90 39.66 -2.17
CA LYS A 627 -0.40 39.74 -2.88
C LYS A 627 -0.27 39.55 -4.38
N LYS A 628 0.87 39.85 -4.98
CA LYS A 628 1.13 39.63 -6.40
C LYS A 628 1.55 38.16 -6.66
N PHE A 629 2.33 37.57 -5.76
CA PHE A 629 2.85 36.22 -5.94
C PHE A 629 1.83 35.14 -5.60
N PHE A 630 1.17 35.22 -4.44
CA PHE A 630 0.18 34.23 -4.02
C PHE A 630 -1.26 34.69 -4.31
N ALA A 631 -2.03 33.80 -4.93
CA ALA A 631 -3.46 34.01 -5.12
C ALA A 631 -4.17 34.24 -3.77
N PRO A 632 -5.27 35.01 -3.74
CA PRO A 632 -6.03 35.27 -2.51
C PRO A 632 -6.42 33.99 -1.77
N GLU A 633 -6.74 32.94 -2.52
CA GLU A 633 -7.11 31.64 -2.01
C GLU A 633 -5.99 31.02 -1.16
N PHE A 634 -4.76 31.05 -1.65
CA PHE A 634 -3.58 30.55 -0.94
C PHE A 634 -3.32 31.32 0.36
N ARG A 635 -3.39 32.68 0.29
CA ARG A 635 -3.13 33.55 1.44
C ARG A 635 -4.12 33.37 2.58
N ASN A 636 -5.39 33.12 2.26
CA ASN A 636 -6.45 32.93 3.25
C ASN A 636 -6.30 31.59 4.03
N ARG A 637 -5.43 30.70 3.59
CA ARG A 637 -5.17 29.40 4.24
C ARG A 637 -3.92 29.41 5.10
N LEU A 638 -3.12 30.46 5.03
CA LEU A 638 -1.97 30.65 5.89
C LEU A 638 -2.43 31.09 7.29
N ASP A 639 -1.86 30.47 8.31
CA ASP A 639 -2.08 30.85 9.71
C ASP A 639 -1.35 32.17 10.06
N GLY A 640 -0.26 32.48 9.35
CA GLY A 640 0.47 33.71 9.55
C GLY A 640 1.53 34.01 8.51
N THR A 641 1.72 35.28 8.24
CA THR A 641 2.87 35.81 7.54
C THR A 641 3.81 36.42 8.59
N ILE A 642 5.03 35.88 8.66
CA ILE A 642 6.01 36.25 9.68
C ILE A 642 7.15 37.00 8.99
N THR A 643 7.29 38.27 9.34
CA THR A 643 8.32 39.15 8.78
C THR A 643 9.59 39.11 9.62
N PHE A 644 10.73 38.82 9.00
CA PHE A 644 12.05 38.84 9.59
C PHE A 644 12.72 40.16 9.30
N ALA A 645 13.01 40.91 10.36
CA ALA A 645 13.63 42.23 10.24
C ALA A 645 15.11 42.13 9.79
N SER A 646 15.62 43.19 9.16
CA SER A 646 17.04 43.34 8.86
C SER A 646 17.87 43.37 10.14
N LEU A 647 19.02 42.71 10.12
CA LEU A 647 19.87 42.60 11.31
C LEU A 647 20.60 43.92 11.61
N SER A 648 20.52 44.39 12.88
CA SER A 648 21.32 45.54 13.36
C SER A 648 22.76 45.12 13.64
N LYS A 649 23.67 46.11 13.72
CA LYS A 649 25.08 45.87 14.08
C LYS A 649 25.23 45.19 15.44
N GLU A 650 24.36 45.54 16.41
CA GLU A 650 24.36 44.93 17.75
C GLU A 650 23.97 43.45 17.71
N VAL A 651 22.97 43.13 16.89
CA VAL A 651 22.51 41.73 16.69
C VAL A 651 23.61 40.92 15.99
N MET A 652 24.34 41.55 15.02
CA MET A 652 25.44 40.90 14.34
C MET A 652 26.60 40.57 15.30
N MET A 653 26.91 41.42 16.27
CA MET A 653 27.88 41.14 17.33
C MET A 653 27.50 39.86 18.12
N LYS A 654 26.22 39.71 18.48
CA LYS A 654 25.75 38.52 19.18
C LYS A 654 25.87 37.26 18.30
N ILE A 655 25.61 37.38 17.00
CA ILE A 655 25.72 36.26 16.05
C ILE A 655 27.19 35.84 15.90
N VAL A 656 28.14 36.82 15.78
CA VAL A 656 29.57 36.52 15.78
C VAL A 656 29.98 35.80 17.05
N GLY A 657 29.55 36.27 18.23
CA GLY A 657 29.78 35.61 19.51
C GLY A 657 29.31 34.16 19.53
N LYS A 658 28.11 33.90 18.99
CA LYS A 658 27.57 32.53 18.84
C LYS A 658 28.46 31.64 17.98
N PHE A 659 28.86 32.10 16.78
CA PHE A 659 29.71 31.29 15.89
C PHE A 659 31.09 31.01 16.50
N LEU A 660 31.63 31.96 17.25
CA LEU A 660 32.92 31.79 17.95
C LEU A 660 32.74 30.80 19.15
N LEU A 661 31.60 30.83 19.85
CA LEU A 661 31.32 29.87 20.87
C LEU A 661 31.16 28.44 20.30
N GLU A 662 30.46 28.29 19.18
CA GLU A 662 30.38 27.03 18.45
C GLU A 662 31.77 26.52 18.05
N LEU A 663 32.62 27.38 17.52
CA LEU A 663 34.00 27.06 17.17
C LEU A 663 34.79 26.60 18.41
N LYS A 664 34.67 27.33 19.54
CA LYS A 664 35.28 26.97 20.81
C LYS A 664 34.86 25.60 21.29
N ASN A 665 33.55 25.26 21.18
CA ASN A 665 33.01 23.95 21.55
C ASN A 665 33.54 22.84 20.64
N MET A 666 33.71 23.08 19.32
CA MET A 666 34.24 22.10 18.37
C MET A 666 35.71 21.70 18.65
N VAL A 667 36.47 22.58 19.25
CA VAL A 667 37.90 22.31 19.53
C VAL A 667 38.14 21.94 21.00
N LYS A 668 37.14 22.00 21.85
CA LYS A 668 37.23 21.68 23.28
C LYS A 668 37.75 20.27 23.55
N ASP A 669 37.31 19.30 22.77
CA ASP A 669 37.74 17.89 22.85
C ASP A 669 39.24 17.72 22.51
N LYS A 670 39.84 18.72 21.88
CA LYS A 670 41.29 18.75 21.56
C LYS A 670 42.12 19.56 22.57
N ASN A 671 41.51 19.93 23.70
CA ASN A 671 42.14 20.75 24.75
C ASN A 671 42.64 22.10 24.24
N ILE A 672 41.91 22.74 23.31
CA ILE A 672 42.26 24.03 22.76
C ILE A 672 41.29 25.07 23.30
N ASP A 673 41.84 26.14 23.95
CA ASP A 673 41.06 27.28 24.41
C ASP A 673 41.26 28.47 23.49
N ILE A 674 40.16 29.03 22.96
CA ILE A 674 40.20 30.17 22.03
C ILE A 674 39.74 31.42 22.78
N THR A 675 40.56 32.46 22.70
CA THR A 675 40.21 33.82 23.16
C THR A 675 40.22 34.76 21.94
N VAL A 676 39.28 35.68 21.86
CA VAL A 676 39.13 36.65 20.78
C VAL A 676 39.07 38.04 21.37
N THR A 677 39.79 39.00 20.77
CA THR A 677 39.75 40.39 21.22
C THR A 677 38.54 41.13 20.69
N ASP A 678 38.08 42.16 21.38
CA ASP A 678 36.92 42.98 20.99
C ASP A 678 37.17 43.67 19.62
N GLU A 679 38.39 44.09 19.34
CA GLU A 679 38.79 44.66 18.04
C GLU A 679 38.60 43.65 16.88
N THR A 680 38.87 42.36 17.14
CA THR A 680 38.65 41.30 16.17
C THR A 680 37.13 41.04 15.97
N LEU A 681 36.32 41.12 17.02
CA LEU A 681 34.88 41.03 16.93
C LEU A 681 34.31 42.14 16.05
N ASP A 682 34.68 43.39 16.29
CA ASP A 682 34.26 44.54 15.48
C ASP A 682 34.66 44.37 13.99
N TYR A 683 35.88 43.93 13.72
CA TYR A 683 36.35 43.66 12.38
C TYR A 683 35.56 42.55 11.67
N LEU A 684 35.25 41.46 12.37
CA LEU A 684 34.43 40.37 11.83
C LEU A 684 33.03 40.86 11.50
N VAL A 685 32.43 41.69 12.36
CA VAL A 685 31.12 42.30 12.10
C VAL A 685 31.19 43.21 10.89
N GLU A 686 32.19 44.08 10.79
CA GLU A 686 32.31 45.05 9.69
C GLU A 686 32.55 44.37 8.34
N LYS A 687 33.36 43.32 8.30
CA LYS A 687 33.69 42.57 7.10
C LYS A 687 32.65 41.52 6.74
N GLY A 688 31.93 41.00 7.74
CA GLY A 688 30.90 39.99 7.61
C GLY A 688 29.47 40.53 7.47
N PHE A 689 29.28 41.86 7.59
CA PHE A 689 27.97 42.49 7.46
C PHE A 689 27.77 43.01 6.02
N ASP A 690 26.74 42.51 5.39
CA ASP A 690 26.25 43.05 4.13
C ASP A 690 24.73 43.27 4.27
N LYS A 691 24.27 44.50 4.05
CA LYS A 691 22.84 44.86 4.14
C LYS A 691 21.95 43.97 3.28
N LYS A 692 22.47 43.41 2.17
CA LYS A 692 21.72 42.56 1.23
C LYS A 692 21.79 41.07 1.56
N MET A 693 22.88 40.65 2.13
CA MET A 693 23.18 39.23 2.38
C MET A 693 23.06 38.82 3.86
N GLY A 694 22.79 39.80 4.74
CA GLY A 694 22.65 39.57 6.18
C GLY A 694 23.93 38.96 6.80
N ALA A 695 23.77 37.93 7.60
CA ALA A 695 24.86 37.22 8.26
C ALA A 695 25.54 36.14 7.40
N ARG A 696 25.09 35.88 6.13
CA ARG A 696 25.71 34.87 5.26
C ARG A 696 27.20 35.08 4.96
N PRO A 697 27.70 36.33 4.71
CA PRO A 697 29.10 36.54 4.49
C PRO A 697 29.97 36.25 5.72
N LEU A 698 29.42 36.46 6.93
CA LEU A 698 30.12 36.27 8.19
C LEU A 698 30.72 34.86 8.35
N GLN A 699 29.93 33.85 8.03
CA GLN A 699 30.39 32.46 8.11
C GLN A 699 31.58 32.20 7.19
N ARG A 700 31.54 32.78 5.98
CA ARG A 700 32.65 32.66 5.02
C ARG A 700 33.91 33.38 5.51
N VAL A 701 33.74 34.53 6.17
CA VAL A 701 34.89 35.28 6.77
C VAL A 701 35.50 34.45 7.89
N ILE A 702 34.69 33.91 8.81
CA ILE A 702 35.17 33.04 9.89
C ILE A 702 35.85 31.78 9.34
N ASP A 703 35.29 31.14 8.32
CA ASP A 703 35.88 29.94 7.73
C ASP A 703 37.24 30.26 7.05
N LYS A 704 37.34 31.40 6.37
CA LYS A 704 38.55 31.80 5.66
C LYS A 704 39.63 32.33 6.62
N ASP A 705 39.24 33.26 7.47
CA ASP A 705 40.21 34.08 8.23
C ASP A 705 40.54 33.44 9.61
N ILE A 706 39.68 32.52 10.12
CA ILE A 706 39.90 31.83 11.41
C ILE A 706 40.05 30.33 11.23
N LYS A 707 39.03 29.62 10.70
CA LYS A 707 39.05 28.14 10.69
C LYS A 707 40.19 27.56 9.85
N ARG A 708 40.48 28.14 8.67
CA ARG A 708 41.56 27.64 7.83
C ARG A 708 42.97 27.81 8.47
N PRO A 709 43.33 28.96 9.01
CA PRO A 709 44.63 29.10 9.73
C PRO A 709 44.65 28.22 10.99
N LEU A 710 43.57 28.15 11.77
CA LEU A 710 43.43 27.31 12.95
C LEU A 710 43.63 25.83 12.64
N SER A 711 43.02 25.33 11.56
CA SER A 711 43.17 23.93 11.15
C SER A 711 44.64 23.56 10.84
N ARG A 712 45.42 24.49 10.26
CA ARG A 712 46.84 24.25 10.03
C ARG A 712 47.65 24.17 11.32
N GLN A 713 47.34 25.03 12.31
CA GLN A 713 47.97 24.96 13.62
C GLN A 713 47.62 23.68 14.38
N ILE A 714 46.40 23.20 14.28
CA ILE A 714 45.96 21.94 14.90
C ILE A 714 46.62 20.73 14.21
N LEU A 715 46.75 20.71 12.91
CA LEU A 715 47.24 19.53 12.18
C LEU A 715 48.81 19.52 12.07
N PHE A 716 49.40 20.67 11.89
CA PHE A 716 50.83 20.76 11.55
C PHE A 716 51.65 21.70 12.45
N GLY A 717 50.98 22.51 13.29
CA GLY A 717 51.63 23.50 14.13
C GLY A 717 51.66 23.11 15.61
N ASP A 718 51.77 24.13 16.48
CA ASP A 718 52.02 24.03 17.91
C ASP A 718 50.78 23.58 18.71
N LEU A 719 49.60 23.51 18.10
CA LEU A 719 48.33 23.05 18.73
C LEU A 719 48.03 21.57 18.57
N LYS A 720 48.98 20.74 18.15
CA LYS A 720 48.78 19.29 17.99
C LYS A 720 48.41 18.59 19.29
N GLU A 721 48.95 19.03 20.41
CA GLU A 721 48.73 18.46 21.75
C GLU A 721 47.79 19.33 22.62
N GLY A 722 47.13 20.32 22.04
CA GLY A 722 46.33 21.32 22.73
C GLY A 722 47.06 22.63 23.00
N GLY A 723 46.41 23.58 23.68
CA GLY A 723 46.98 24.86 24.04
C GLY A 723 45.99 26.01 23.97
N LYS A 724 46.48 27.21 24.24
CA LYS A 724 45.69 28.46 24.17
C LYS A 724 46.01 29.26 22.93
N ILE A 725 44.97 29.75 22.27
CA ILE A 725 45.11 30.58 21.08
C ILE A 725 44.40 31.91 21.27
N ASN A 726 45.13 33.02 21.03
CA ASN A 726 44.56 34.34 21.01
C ASN A 726 44.41 34.80 19.57
N ILE A 727 43.16 35.19 19.21
CA ILE A 727 42.82 35.73 17.90
C ILE A 727 42.82 37.25 18.00
N ASN A 728 43.78 37.88 17.39
CA ASN A 728 44.03 39.33 17.44
C ASN A 728 43.96 39.96 16.05
N LEU A 729 43.67 41.24 15.99
CA LEU A 729 43.74 42.05 14.77
C LEU A 729 45.08 42.80 14.74
N LYS A 730 45.96 42.55 13.72
CA LYS A 730 47.21 43.30 13.47
C LYS A 730 47.22 43.74 12.02
N ASP A 731 47.50 45.01 11.80
CA ASP A 731 47.62 45.63 10.48
C ASP A 731 46.42 45.36 9.53
N GLY A 732 45.19 45.20 10.11
CA GLY A 732 43.97 44.95 9.34
C GLY A 732 43.80 43.48 8.90
N GLU A 733 44.62 42.55 9.42
CA GLU A 733 44.49 41.11 9.20
C GLU A 733 44.40 40.37 10.54
N ILE A 734 43.60 39.25 10.52
CA ILE A 734 43.45 38.39 11.69
C ILE A 734 44.73 37.54 11.86
N THR A 735 45.34 37.65 13.03
CA THR A 735 46.53 36.88 13.42
C THR A 735 46.22 35.94 14.55
N LEU A 736 46.76 34.71 14.48
CA LEU A 736 46.61 33.67 15.47
C LEU A 736 47.88 33.57 16.32
N GLU A 737 47.82 33.99 17.58
CA GLU A 737 48.96 33.88 18.50
C GLU A 737 48.74 32.64 19.39
N VAL A 738 49.57 31.62 19.16
CA VAL A 738 49.53 30.36 19.90
C VAL A 738 50.39 30.50 21.16
N LYS A 739 49.84 30.16 22.32
CA LYS A 739 50.59 29.91 23.55
C LYS A 739 50.50 28.42 23.84
N ALA A 740 51.57 27.69 23.51
CA ALA A 740 51.68 26.28 23.92
C ALA A 740 51.67 26.22 25.48
N ASP A 741 50.93 25.30 26.07
CA ASP A 741 51.01 25.05 27.50
C ASP A 741 52.43 24.54 27.78
N GLU A 742 53.19 25.21 28.66
CA GLU A 742 54.50 24.77 29.12
C GLU A 742 54.34 23.37 29.71
N LYS A 743 54.97 22.36 29.10
CA LYS A 743 55.07 21.04 29.68
C LYS A 743 55.70 21.19 31.05
N THR A 744 54.93 20.92 32.13
CA THR A 744 55.49 20.63 33.44
C THR A 744 56.35 19.37 33.26
N GLU A 745 57.63 19.52 33.03
CA GLU A 745 58.63 18.47 33.20
C GLU A 745 58.49 17.97 34.65
N THR A 746 57.79 16.87 34.86
CA THR A 746 57.93 16.09 36.09
C THR A 746 59.22 15.30 35.95
N VAL A 747 60.24 15.74 36.71
CA VAL A 747 61.46 15.02 37.05
C VAL A 747 61.12 13.74 37.82
#